data_014f67d7e8e4e06c4228fc5438f0d0c9
#
_entry.id   014f67d7e8e4e06c4228fc5438f0d0c9
#
_cell.length_a   1.000
_cell.length_b   1.000
_cell.length_c   1.000
_cell.angle_alpha   90.00
_cell.angle_beta   90.00
_cell.angle_gamma   90.00
#
_symmetry.space_group_name_H-M   'P 1'
#
loop_
_entity.id
_entity.type
_entity.pdbx_description
1 polymer ?
#
loop_
_entity_poly.entity_id
_entity_poly.type
_entity_poly.pdbx_seq_one_letter_code
_entity_poly.pdbx_strand_id
1 'polypeptide(L)'
;RGVTLMYTKTFLYIIGVIFLLSWSYTLEAKSLPVVRVGIVRDGPSELVPELRDLIQKEIVELTRGEFDVRFPDDLQLEGGWSVQGVKQAIDRVLTQPRVDLVIALGILASQEVGQRKQLPKPVIGPMIIDPRLQGLPFKKGTSGMKNLSYLVTGKGFERNLEVFKEVFPFTRLTLLADRVLLEALPSFKDRARKIAETYGINITVIPVETSAEAAVGSIPPDTEAVYLSPLPRLPGGEVDRLVAALNRRKLPSFSAVGQDVQRGITVALSPELDLRRFARTIATNVQRILSGTDAGRLEVAFVRGEQLTINMATVRAIDKWPSFQVLSEAELVNEDAAGASRRLSLFDAVRESADANLDLIAASRKVAAGVGQVGQARSGLFPQVFVGTSGVLNGRGPDTFGTGGTPGQAAVALGGFRQLLYSDDAWTKYTVQQKEQLSREEEWKQLRLDIGQDAAVAYLTVLRTKTARRIQKDNLKLTRSNLDLAAARESVGYALRDEVFRWEAEVANGQKAVVSAEAQERQAEVDLNRILNRPLEEKFQTVEQTLEDPGLLGDTRQLFAYVENPRGFQIFRDFEVEEGIQAAPELRRLDALSAARERTITNAQRAYWLPEIALQGAGFQQYAQGGGGAGSLTVPLGPVGFAQTQNNFYVASIGLTFPLFQGGYKDATALKAREELRQVQFERAAVAQQVEERVRTTLYQTGASFPSIRLSRKAAESARKTLDLVVDQYSRGAVDIIKLLNSQNAALTANQAAANAVYEFLIDLAKVQRAVGQMSFFRSSEERAAWFERLKTHFVNAGVSPVLRDDPRN
;
A
#
# COMPACT_ATOMS: atom_id res chain seq x y z
N ARG A 1 7.64 -1.38 -85.09
CA ARG A 1 6.17 -1.13 -85.32
C ARG A 1 5.35 -2.44 -85.41
N GLY A 2 5.93 -3.62 -85.18
CA GLY A 2 5.25 -4.94 -85.31
C GLY A 2 4.88 -5.57 -83.90
N VAL A 3 5.40 -5.12 -82.87
CA VAL A 3 5.21 -5.76 -81.51
C VAL A 3 4.07 -5.13 -80.71
N THR A 4 3.67 -3.88 -81.00
CA THR A 4 2.63 -3.15 -80.23
C THR A 4 1.19 -3.53 -80.61
N LEU A 5 0.99 -4.21 -81.73
CA LEU A 5 -0.36 -4.63 -82.21
C LEU A 5 -0.77 -6.01 -81.64
N MET A 6 0.16 -6.81 -81.15
CA MET A 6 -0.13 -8.15 -80.64
C MET A 6 -0.55 -8.16 -79.18
N TYR A 7 -0.11 -7.19 -78.44
CA TYR A 7 -0.51 -7.05 -77.01
C TYR A 7 -1.91 -6.42 -76.77
N THR A 8 -2.38 -5.58 -77.67
CA THR A 8 -3.71 -4.98 -77.61
C THR A 8 -4.84 -5.97 -77.96
N LYS A 9 -4.61 -6.96 -78.81
CA LYS A 9 -5.64 -8.00 -79.13
C LYS A 9 -5.73 -9.03 -77.97
N THR A 10 -4.62 -9.40 -77.34
CA THR A 10 -4.62 -10.34 -76.19
C THR A 10 -5.22 -9.72 -74.94
N PHE A 11 -5.05 -8.41 -74.73
CA PHE A 11 -5.63 -7.68 -73.64
C PHE A 11 -7.16 -7.51 -73.73
N LEU A 12 -7.69 -7.31 -74.90
CA LEU A 12 -9.13 -7.25 -75.21
C LEU A 12 -9.81 -8.64 -75.13
N TYR A 13 -9.11 -9.74 -75.43
CA TYR A 13 -9.63 -11.10 -75.20
C TYR A 13 -9.65 -11.51 -73.76
N ILE A 14 -8.66 -11.10 -72.93
CA ILE A 14 -8.62 -11.37 -71.52
C ILE A 14 -9.69 -10.55 -70.78
N ILE A 15 -9.94 -9.29 -71.13
CA ILE A 15 -11.02 -8.48 -70.58
C ILE A 15 -12.41 -9.01 -70.96
N GLY A 16 -12.56 -9.52 -72.20
CA GLY A 16 -13.81 -10.13 -72.61
C GLY A 16 -14.11 -11.45 -71.91
N VAL A 17 -13.12 -12.28 -71.62
CA VAL A 17 -13.27 -13.54 -70.85
C VAL A 17 -13.50 -13.27 -69.38
N ILE A 18 -12.91 -12.23 -68.84
CA ILE A 18 -13.17 -11.81 -67.42
C ILE A 18 -14.60 -11.21 -67.24
N PHE A 19 -15.11 -10.50 -68.30
CA PHE A 19 -16.48 -9.97 -68.29
C PHE A 19 -17.54 -11.07 -68.53
N LEU A 20 -17.23 -12.15 -69.28
CA LEU A 20 -18.11 -13.31 -69.48
C LEU A 20 -18.08 -14.28 -68.26
N LEU A 21 -16.97 -14.34 -67.46
CA LEU A 21 -16.89 -15.11 -66.23
C LEU A 21 -17.48 -14.36 -65.08
N SER A 22 -17.62 -13.02 -65.11
CA SER A 22 -18.27 -12.23 -64.08
C SER A 22 -19.83 -12.21 -64.16
N TRP A 23 -20.42 -12.75 -65.24
CA TRP A 23 -21.87 -12.77 -65.40
C TRP A 23 -22.51 -14.12 -65.06
N SER A 24 -21.78 -15.11 -64.53
CA SER A 24 -22.30 -16.44 -64.18
C SER A 24 -22.23 -16.74 -62.70
N TYR A 25 -21.83 -15.78 -61.87
CA TYR A 25 -22.07 -15.86 -60.42
C TYR A 25 -23.27 -14.98 -60.07
N THR A 26 -24.45 -15.42 -60.43
CA THR A 26 -25.64 -15.14 -59.60
C THR A 26 -25.34 -15.84 -58.27
N LEU A 27 -24.82 -15.06 -57.29
CA LEU A 27 -24.95 -15.43 -55.88
C LEU A 27 -26.46 -15.55 -55.65
N GLU A 28 -27.03 -16.75 -55.73
CA GLU A 28 -28.19 -17.07 -54.98
C GLU A 28 -27.85 -16.74 -53.53
N ALA A 29 -28.34 -15.62 -53.04
CA ALA A 29 -28.31 -15.30 -51.63
C ALA A 29 -29.16 -16.40 -50.99
N LYS A 30 -28.48 -17.47 -50.52
CA LYS A 30 -29.11 -18.57 -49.79
C LYS A 30 -29.75 -17.91 -48.59
N SER A 31 -31.08 -17.76 -48.64
CA SER A 31 -31.81 -17.19 -47.52
C SER A 31 -31.48 -18.01 -46.28
N LEU A 32 -30.85 -17.37 -45.29
CA LEU A 32 -30.48 -18.02 -44.06
C LEU A 32 -31.77 -18.65 -43.42
N PRO A 33 -31.68 -19.85 -42.87
CA PRO A 33 -32.80 -20.46 -42.19
C PRO A 33 -33.23 -19.57 -41.03
N VAL A 34 -34.51 -19.19 -41.05
CA VAL A 34 -35.07 -18.32 -40.01
C VAL A 34 -35.39 -19.18 -38.79
N VAL A 35 -34.81 -18.86 -37.64
CA VAL A 35 -35.01 -19.53 -36.34
C VAL A 35 -35.75 -18.58 -35.40
N ARG A 36 -36.82 -19.02 -34.79
CA ARG A 36 -37.62 -18.24 -33.80
C ARG A 36 -37.43 -18.82 -32.42
N VAL A 37 -36.86 -18.01 -31.56
CA VAL A 37 -36.58 -18.38 -30.18
C VAL A 37 -37.64 -17.77 -29.24
N GLY A 38 -38.29 -18.61 -28.47
CA GLY A 38 -39.22 -18.19 -27.41
C GLY A 38 -38.43 -18.00 -26.07
N ILE A 39 -38.77 -16.97 -25.31
CA ILE A 39 -38.18 -16.73 -24.00
C ILE A 39 -39.32 -16.72 -22.96
N VAL A 40 -39.16 -17.52 -21.91
CA VAL A 40 -40.08 -17.52 -20.74
C VAL A 40 -39.31 -17.09 -19.50
N ARG A 41 -39.83 -16.07 -18.81
CA ARG A 41 -39.29 -15.51 -17.57
C ARG A 41 -40.16 -15.81 -16.38
N ASP A 42 -39.58 -15.86 -15.17
CA ASP A 42 -40.33 -16.13 -13.93
C ASP A 42 -41.27 -14.97 -13.58
N GLY A 43 -40.79 -13.74 -13.71
CA GLY A 43 -41.51 -12.49 -13.41
C GLY A 43 -40.61 -11.27 -13.54
N PRO A 44 -41.10 -10.06 -13.22
CA PRO A 44 -40.31 -8.84 -13.28
C PRO A 44 -39.15 -8.89 -12.27
N SER A 45 -37.95 -8.53 -12.74
CA SER A 45 -36.69 -8.51 -11.95
C SER A 45 -35.77 -7.47 -12.52
N GLU A 46 -34.94 -6.85 -11.67
CA GLU A 46 -33.96 -5.82 -12.08
C GLU A 46 -32.83 -6.37 -12.96
N LEU A 47 -32.42 -7.60 -12.75
CA LEU A 47 -31.29 -8.23 -13.45
C LEU A 47 -31.66 -8.92 -14.77
N VAL A 48 -32.90 -9.37 -14.91
CA VAL A 48 -33.33 -10.19 -16.04
C VAL A 48 -33.40 -9.44 -17.36
N PRO A 49 -33.75 -8.14 -17.44
CA PRO A 49 -33.76 -7.40 -18.70
C PRO A 49 -32.34 -7.29 -19.33
N GLU A 50 -31.34 -6.91 -18.56
CA GLU A 50 -29.95 -6.80 -19.03
C GLU A 50 -29.39 -8.15 -19.49
N LEU A 51 -29.61 -9.20 -18.71
CA LEU A 51 -29.18 -10.55 -19.06
C LEU A 51 -29.88 -11.06 -20.32
N ARG A 52 -31.18 -10.81 -20.49
CA ARG A 52 -31.95 -11.16 -21.70
C ARG A 52 -31.33 -10.50 -22.94
N ASP A 53 -31.14 -9.19 -22.88
CA ASP A 53 -30.64 -8.41 -24.00
C ASP A 53 -29.22 -8.86 -24.40
N LEU A 54 -28.38 -9.17 -23.39
CA LEU A 54 -27.05 -9.71 -23.60
C LEU A 54 -27.07 -11.10 -24.24
N ILE A 55 -27.97 -12.00 -23.79
CA ILE A 55 -28.17 -13.34 -24.38
C ILE A 55 -28.62 -13.22 -25.85
N GLN A 56 -29.61 -12.37 -26.14
CA GLN A 56 -30.09 -12.14 -27.51
C GLN A 56 -28.98 -11.64 -28.41
N LYS A 57 -28.19 -10.66 -27.94
CA LYS A 57 -27.04 -10.10 -28.67
C LYS A 57 -25.98 -11.18 -28.96
N GLU A 58 -25.55 -11.94 -27.96
CA GLU A 58 -24.53 -12.98 -28.12
C GLU A 58 -24.99 -14.10 -29.05
N ILE A 59 -26.29 -14.49 -29.01
CA ILE A 59 -26.85 -15.49 -29.94
C ILE A 59 -26.81 -14.97 -31.37
N VAL A 60 -27.27 -13.75 -31.63
CA VAL A 60 -27.26 -13.15 -32.97
C VAL A 60 -25.84 -13.02 -33.51
N GLU A 61 -24.89 -12.58 -32.69
CA GLU A 61 -23.47 -12.44 -33.06
C GLU A 61 -22.84 -13.79 -33.40
N LEU A 62 -23.09 -14.83 -32.58
CA LEU A 62 -22.46 -16.14 -32.73
C LEU A 62 -23.03 -16.94 -33.89
N THR A 63 -24.33 -16.77 -34.23
CA THR A 63 -25.01 -17.47 -35.30
C THR A 63 -25.00 -16.70 -36.66
N ARG A 64 -24.36 -15.53 -36.69
CA ARG A 64 -24.30 -14.65 -37.83
C ARG A 64 -23.69 -15.35 -39.06
N GLY A 65 -24.43 -15.34 -40.17
CA GLY A 65 -24.00 -15.98 -41.43
C GLY A 65 -24.41 -17.45 -41.55
N GLU A 66 -24.90 -18.09 -40.49
CA GLU A 66 -25.40 -19.46 -40.48
C GLU A 66 -26.94 -19.51 -40.34
N PHE A 67 -27.50 -18.68 -39.45
CA PHE A 67 -28.92 -18.61 -39.14
C PHE A 67 -29.39 -17.16 -38.98
N ASP A 68 -30.66 -16.89 -39.34
CA ASP A 68 -31.39 -15.64 -39.01
C ASP A 68 -32.24 -15.87 -37.75
N VAL A 69 -31.62 -15.62 -36.57
CA VAL A 69 -32.26 -15.86 -35.29
C VAL A 69 -33.07 -14.64 -34.87
N ARG A 70 -34.38 -14.87 -34.61
CA ARG A 70 -35.35 -13.84 -34.22
C ARG A 70 -35.97 -14.15 -32.88
N PHE A 71 -36.28 -13.08 -32.11
CA PHE A 71 -36.92 -13.11 -30.80
C PHE A 71 -38.24 -12.33 -30.83
N PRO A 72 -39.31 -12.88 -31.38
CA PRO A 72 -40.61 -12.18 -31.48
C PRO A 72 -41.16 -11.83 -30.11
N ASP A 73 -41.69 -10.60 -29.93
CA ASP A 73 -42.20 -10.12 -28.65
C ASP A 73 -43.38 -10.94 -28.11
N ASP A 74 -44.22 -11.48 -28.97
CA ASP A 74 -45.36 -12.34 -28.61
C ASP A 74 -44.93 -13.76 -28.15
N LEU A 75 -43.66 -14.08 -28.27
CA LEU A 75 -43.04 -15.31 -27.78
C LEU A 75 -42.14 -15.05 -26.54
N GLN A 76 -42.14 -13.84 -26.01
CA GLN A 76 -41.48 -13.46 -24.77
C GLN A 76 -42.52 -13.35 -23.66
N LEU A 77 -42.68 -14.40 -22.85
CA LEU A 77 -43.73 -14.52 -21.85
C LEU A 77 -43.16 -14.41 -20.42
N GLU A 78 -44.05 -13.99 -19.51
CA GLU A 78 -43.76 -13.92 -18.07
C GLU A 78 -44.76 -14.78 -17.27
N GLY A 79 -44.21 -15.46 -16.24
CA GLY A 79 -45.03 -16.32 -15.36
C GLY A 79 -45.57 -15.62 -14.12
N GLY A 80 -45.31 -14.31 -13.93
CA GLY A 80 -45.87 -13.52 -12.82
C GLY A 80 -45.49 -14.06 -11.44
N TRP A 81 -44.30 -14.59 -11.29
CA TRP A 81 -43.77 -15.19 -10.04
C TRP A 81 -44.72 -16.25 -9.46
N SER A 82 -45.35 -17.06 -10.30
CA SER A 82 -46.19 -18.17 -9.86
C SER A 82 -45.85 -19.45 -10.63
N VAL A 83 -45.87 -20.60 -9.94
CA VAL A 83 -45.63 -21.90 -10.55
C VAL A 83 -46.60 -22.16 -11.69
N GLN A 84 -47.88 -21.83 -11.48
CA GLN A 84 -48.94 -22.02 -12.49
C GLN A 84 -48.76 -21.09 -13.70
N GLY A 85 -48.40 -19.81 -13.48
CA GLY A 85 -48.20 -18.85 -14.57
C GLY A 85 -46.97 -19.22 -15.42
N VAL A 86 -45.87 -19.64 -14.79
CA VAL A 86 -44.69 -20.14 -15.50
C VAL A 86 -45.00 -21.38 -16.33
N LYS A 87 -45.77 -22.35 -15.76
CA LYS A 87 -46.18 -23.55 -16.48
C LYS A 87 -47.03 -23.21 -17.69
N GLN A 88 -48.03 -22.30 -17.54
CA GLN A 88 -48.89 -21.86 -18.65
C GLN A 88 -48.07 -21.12 -19.73
N ALA A 89 -47.11 -20.28 -19.34
CA ALA A 89 -46.26 -19.58 -20.28
C ALA A 89 -45.40 -20.57 -21.10
N ILE A 90 -44.77 -21.56 -20.45
CA ILE A 90 -44.00 -22.62 -21.09
C ILE A 90 -44.88 -23.46 -22.03
N ASP A 91 -46.06 -23.91 -21.57
CA ASP A 91 -46.99 -24.67 -22.40
C ASP A 91 -47.41 -23.89 -23.65
N ARG A 92 -47.68 -22.60 -23.49
CA ARG A 92 -48.08 -21.73 -24.62
C ARG A 92 -46.93 -21.60 -25.64
N VAL A 93 -45.65 -21.41 -25.21
CA VAL A 93 -44.54 -21.29 -26.14
C VAL A 93 -44.20 -22.64 -26.79
N LEU A 94 -44.22 -23.74 -26.06
CA LEU A 94 -43.89 -25.06 -26.58
C LEU A 94 -44.92 -25.58 -27.61
N THR A 95 -46.19 -25.19 -27.49
CA THR A 95 -47.25 -25.58 -28.41
C THR A 95 -47.34 -24.75 -29.68
N GLN A 96 -46.62 -23.59 -29.74
CA GLN A 96 -46.62 -22.73 -30.94
C GLN A 96 -45.84 -23.38 -32.08
N PRO A 97 -46.45 -23.66 -33.25
CA PRO A 97 -45.72 -24.34 -34.37
C PRO A 97 -44.50 -23.60 -34.89
N ARG A 98 -44.52 -22.28 -34.81
CA ARG A 98 -43.46 -21.37 -35.30
C ARG A 98 -42.23 -21.21 -34.39
N VAL A 99 -42.22 -21.78 -33.19
CA VAL A 99 -41.07 -21.74 -32.26
C VAL A 99 -40.17 -22.92 -32.55
N ASP A 100 -38.88 -22.63 -32.70
CA ASP A 100 -37.85 -23.64 -33.00
C ASP A 100 -37.08 -24.04 -31.74
N LEU A 101 -36.86 -23.10 -30.81
CA LEU A 101 -36.13 -23.29 -29.56
C LEU A 101 -36.73 -22.42 -28.44
N VAL A 102 -36.65 -22.88 -27.19
CA VAL A 102 -37.13 -22.13 -26.03
C VAL A 102 -35.99 -21.91 -25.01
N ILE A 103 -35.90 -20.69 -24.49
CA ILE A 103 -35.03 -20.34 -23.37
C ILE A 103 -35.91 -20.08 -22.15
N ALA A 104 -35.81 -20.95 -21.15
CA ALA A 104 -36.53 -20.84 -19.88
C ALA A 104 -35.68 -20.01 -18.87
N LEU A 105 -35.74 -18.68 -19.03
CA LEU A 105 -34.83 -17.71 -18.36
C LEU A 105 -35.39 -17.35 -16.96
N GLY A 106 -35.10 -18.19 -15.99
CA GLY A 106 -35.52 -18.05 -14.58
C GLY A 106 -35.33 -19.35 -13.82
N ILE A 107 -35.31 -19.26 -12.50
CA ILE A 107 -35.17 -20.45 -11.62
C ILE A 107 -36.41 -21.34 -11.70
N LEU A 108 -37.60 -20.74 -11.65
CA LEU A 108 -38.89 -21.48 -11.78
C LEU A 108 -39.06 -22.04 -13.18
N ALA A 109 -38.77 -21.24 -14.22
CA ALA A 109 -38.91 -21.67 -15.61
C ALA A 109 -37.88 -22.78 -15.94
N SER A 110 -36.66 -22.70 -15.49
CA SER A 110 -35.65 -23.76 -15.63
C SER A 110 -36.06 -25.04 -14.89
N GLN A 111 -36.63 -24.89 -13.70
CA GLN A 111 -37.13 -26.01 -12.91
C GLN A 111 -38.30 -26.71 -13.59
N GLU A 112 -39.28 -25.95 -14.07
CA GLU A 112 -40.48 -26.49 -14.72
C GLU A 112 -40.14 -27.32 -15.97
N VAL A 113 -39.23 -26.80 -16.84
CA VAL A 113 -38.77 -27.55 -18.02
C VAL A 113 -37.92 -28.78 -17.64
N GLY A 114 -37.14 -28.70 -16.58
CA GLY A 114 -36.29 -29.79 -16.10
C GLY A 114 -37.10 -30.97 -15.50
N GLN A 115 -38.31 -30.76 -15.00
CA GLN A 115 -39.17 -31.79 -14.43
C GLN A 115 -40.07 -32.50 -15.45
N ARG A 116 -40.12 -31.98 -16.69
CA ARG A 116 -40.97 -32.60 -17.74
C ARG A 116 -40.36 -33.90 -18.21
N LYS A 117 -41.21 -34.93 -18.39
CA LYS A 117 -40.78 -36.23 -18.89
C LYS A 117 -40.39 -36.20 -20.37
N GLN A 118 -40.99 -35.32 -21.15
CA GLN A 118 -40.75 -35.15 -22.59
C GLN A 118 -40.87 -33.68 -22.99
N LEU A 119 -40.04 -33.25 -23.90
CA LEU A 119 -40.10 -31.92 -24.50
C LEU A 119 -40.21 -32.05 -26.01
N PRO A 120 -41.25 -31.41 -26.64
CA PRO A 120 -41.51 -31.51 -28.08
C PRO A 120 -40.45 -30.75 -28.89
N LYS A 121 -39.75 -29.77 -28.27
CA LYS A 121 -38.75 -28.90 -28.92
C LYS A 121 -37.56 -28.76 -28.02
N PRO A 122 -36.36 -28.32 -28.56
CA PRO A 122 -35.19 -28.01 -27.75
C PRO A 122 -35.49 -26.88 -26.75
N VAL A 123 -35.08 -27.08 -25.51
CA VAL A 123 -35.21 -26.11 -24.41
C VAL A 123 -33.89 -25.97 -23.68
N ILE A 124 -33.52 -24.74 -23.36
CA ILE A 124 -32.42 -24.44 -22.48
C ILE A 124 -32.96 -23.80 -21.20
N GLY A 125 -32.65 -24.40 -20.04
CA GLY A 125 -32.98 -23.89 -18.71
C GLY A 125 -31.71 -23.38 -18.04
N PRO A 126 -31.30 -22.10 -18.20
CA PRO A 126 -29.94 -21.67 -17.84
C PRO A 126 -29.75 -21.40 -16.34
N MET A 127 -30.77 -21.46 -15.50
CA MET A 127 -30.70 -21.08 -14.08
C MET A 127 -31.04 -22.25 -13.15
N ILE A 128 -30.18 -23.26 -13.13
CA ILE A 128 -30.26 -24.36 -12.15
C ILE A 128 -29.21 -24.15 -11.05
N ILE A 129 -29.63 -24.18 -9.78
CA ILE A 129 -28.77 -23.96 -8.61
C ILE A 129 -28.08 -25.25 -8.23
N ASP A 130 -28.85 -26.32 -8.07
CA ASP A 130 -28.37 -27.66 -7.71
C ASP A 130 -29.28 -28.74 -8.30
N PRO A 131 -28.86 -29.48 -9.34
CA PRO A 131 -29.73 -30.48 -9.98
C PRO A 131 -30.11 -31.63 -9.04
N ARG A 132 -29.27 -31.99 -8.05
CA ARG A 132 -29.61 -33.04 -7.07
C ARG A 132 -30.66 -32.57 -6.09
N LEU A 133 -30.51 -31.36 -5.54
CA LEU A 133 -31.47 -30.75 -4.63
C LEU A 133 -32.78 -30.46 -5.34
N GLN A 134 -32.73 -30.03 -6.61
CA GLN A 134 -33.88 -29.73 -7.43
C GLN A 134 -34.55 -30.99 -8.07
N GLY A 135 -33.89 -32.14 -8.02
CA GLY A 135 -34.42 -33.41 -8.53
C GLY A 135 -34.51 -33.50 -10.05
N LEU A 136 -33.51 -32.89 -10.71
CA LEU A 136 -33.44 -32.87 -12.15
C LEU A 136 -32.70 -34.07 -12.75
N PRO A 137 -33.00 -34.47 -14.00
CA PRO A 137 -32.26 -35.54 -14.67
C PRO A 137 -30.79 -35.13 -14.90
N PHE A 138 -29.87 -35.97 -14.42
CA PHE A 138 -28.44 -35.75 -14.56
C PHE A 138 -27.74 -37.07 -14.85
N LYS A 139 -27.02 -37.16 -15.99
CA LYS A 139 -26.33 -38.36 -16.42
C LYS A 139 -24.99 -38.02 -17.08
N LYS A 140 -23.88 -38.41 -16.45
CA LYS A 140 -22.50 -38.20 -16.97
C LYS A 140 -22.23 -36.75 -17.45
N GLY A 141 -22.55 -35.72 -16.64
CA GLY A 141 -22.30 -34.32 -17.00
C GLY A 141 -23.33 -33.68 -17.94
N THR A 142 -24.38 -34.39 -18.36
CA THR A 142 -25.41 -33.87 -19.24
C THR A 142 -26.81 -34.10 -18.60
N SER A 143 -27.88 -33.50 -19.16
CA SER A 143 -29.24 -33.81 -18.72
C SER A 143 -29.63 -35.26 -19.05
N GLY A 144 -29.05 -35.83 -20.11
CA GLY A 144 -29.41 -37.16 -20.64
C GLY A 144 -30.85 -37.27 -21.14
N MET A 145 -31.60 -36.16 -21.20
CA MET A 145 -32.98 -36.11 -21.67
C MET A 145 -33.07 -35.40 -23.02
N LYS A 146 -33.66 -36.05 -24.02
CA LYS A 146 -33.85 -35.49 -25.35
C LYS A 146 -34.49 -34.11 -25.29
N ASN A 147 -33.96 -33.15 -26.05
CA ASN A 147 -34.40 -31.77 -26.15
C ASN A 147 -34.24 -30.92 -24.87
N LEU A 148 -33.58 -31.40 -23.81
CA LEU A 148 -33.34 -30.63 -22.58
C LEU A 148 -31.85 -30.33 -22.41
N SER A 149 -31.47 -29.07 -22.41
CA SER A 149 -30.19 -28.58 -21.87
C SER A 149 -30.49 -27.67 -20.67
N TYR A 150 -29.62 -27.67 -19.68
CA TYR A 150 -29.67 -26.68 -18.62
C TYR A 150 -28.24 -26.31 -18.17
N LEU A 151 -28.10 -25.16 -17.50
CA LEU A 151 -26.81 -24.76 -16.92
C LEU A 151 -26.91 -24.72 -15.40
N VAL A 152 -25.92 -25.34 -14.74
CA VAL A 152 -25.80 -25.35 -13.28
C VAL A 152 -24.97 -24.13 -12.89
N THR A 153 -25.59 -23.18 -12.20
CA THR A 153 -24.96 -21.89 -11.84
C THR A 153 -24.36 -21.85 -10.44
N GLY A 154 -24.56 -22.89 -9.62
CA GLY A 154 -24.02 -23.00 -8.26
C GLY A 154 -23.10 -24.20 -8.07
N LYS A 155 -22.36 -24.24 -6.97
CA LYS A 155 -21.51 -25.40 -6.56
C LYS A 155 -22.30 -26.49 -5.85
N GLY A 156 -23.59 -26.28 -5.66
CA GLY A 156 -24.48 -27.16 -4.93
C GLY A 156 -24.54 -26.84 -3.43
N PHE A 157 -25.67 -27.19 -2.85
CA PHE A 157 -25.96 -26.93 -1.45
C PHE A 157 -25.02 -27.68 -0.50
N GLU A 158 -24.68 -28.94 -0.85
CA GLU A 158 -23.79 -29.78 -0.06
C GLU A 158 -22.39 -29.11 0.12
N ARG A 159 -21.78 -28.68 -0.97
CA ARG A 159 -20.46 -28.03 -0.92
C ARG A 159 -20.47 -26.67 -0.19
N ASN A 160 -21.53 -25.89 -0.41
CA ASN A 160 -21.69 -24.63 0.32
C ASN A 160 -21.83 -24.85 1.83
N LEU A 161 -22.53 -25.93 2.23
CA LEU A 161 -22.70 -26.26 3.65
C LEU A 161 -21.41 -26.73 4.30
N GLU A 162 -20.63 -27.56 3.60
CA GLU A 162 -19.31 -28.02 4.02
C GLU A 162 -18.38 -26.83 4.29
N VAL A 163 -18.21 -25.92 3.31
CA VAL A 163 -17.35 -24.73 3.44
C VAL A 163 -17.87 -23.79 4.52
N PHE A 164 -19.19 -23.58 4.62
CA PHE A 164 -19.74 -22.70 5.64
C PHE A 164 -19.44 -23.21 7.05
N LYS A 165 -19.54 -24.53 7.27
CA LYS A 165 -19.21 -25.18 8.56
C LYS A 165 -17.70 -25.15 8.85
N GLU A 166 -16.85 -25.20 7.84
CA GLU A 166 -15.40 -25.03 7.97
C GLU A 166 -15.03 -23.61 8.41
N VAL A 167 -15.69 -22.60 7.82
CA VAL A 167 -15.45 -21.19 8.16
C VAL A 167 -15.97 -20.85 9.55
N PHE A 168 -17.18 -21.29 9.89
CA PHE A 168 -17.82 -21.10 11.18
C PHE A 168 -18.44 -22.40 11.69
N PRO A 169 -17.96 -22.95 12.81
CA PRO A 169 -18.56 -24.14 13.40
C PRO A 169 -20.00 -23.85 13.90
N PHE A 170 -20.97 -24.64 13.46
CA PHE A 170 -22.36 -24.60 13.94
C PHE A 170 -23.01 -25.97 13.84
N THR A 171 -24.09 -26.14 14.57
CA THR A 171 -24.94 -27.36 14.58
C THR A 171 -26.39 -27.06 14.23
N ARG A 172 -26.86 -25.81 14.41
CA ARG A 172 -28.24 -25.37 14.11
C ARG A 172 -28.22 -24.28 13.04
N LEU A 173 -28.73 -24.63 11.88
CA LEU A 173 -28.78 -23.78 10.68
C LEU A 173 -30.22 -23.41 10.35
N THR A 174 -30.45 -22.12 10.07
CA THR A 174 -31.71 -21.67 9.45
C THR A 174 -31.45 -21.40 7.97
N LEU A 175 -32.21 -22.05 7.10
CA LEU A 175 -32.21 -21.81 5.65
C LEU A 175 -33.40 -20.94 5.28
N LEU A 176 -33.11 -19.75 4.72
CA LEU A 176 -34.07 -18.83 4.16
C LEU A 176 -34.23 -19.11 2.66
N ALA A 177 -35.41 -19.47 2.22
CA ALA A 177 -35.69 -19.76 0.82
C ALA A 177 -36.98 -19.04 0.35
N ASP A 178 -36.99 -18.62 -0.92
CA ASP A 178 -38.16 -17.98 -1.50
C ASP A 178 -39.35 -18.94 -1.45
N ARG A 179 -40.51 -18.43 -1.01
CA ARG A 179 -41.72 -19.23 -0.84
C ARG A 179 -42.15 -19.94 -2.12
N VAL A 180 -42.09 -19.24 -3.27
CA VAL A 180 -42.52 -19.81 -4.55
C VAL A 180 -41.56 -20.90 -5.04
N LEU A 181 -40.24 -20.77 -4.72
CA LEU A 181 -39.29 -21.84 -4.98
C LEU A 181 -39.58 -23.09 -4.14
N LEU A 182 -40.00 -22.93 -2.88
CA LEU A 182 -40.38 -24.06 -2.03
C LEU A 182 -41.70 -24.71 -2.51
N GLU A 183 -42.63 -23.94 -3.05
CA GLU A 183 -43.88 -24.44 -3.68
C GLU A 183 -43.57 -25.22 -4.97
N ALA A 184 -42.62 -24.75 -5.79
CA ALA A 184 -42.15 -25.43 -6.99
C ALA A 184 -41.38 -26.72 -6.70
N LEU A 185 -40.85 -26.87 -5.50
CA LEU A 185 -39.97 -27.95 -5.08
C LEU A 185 -40.46 -28.62 -3.77
N PRO A 186 -41.53 -29.38 -3.75
CA PRO A 186 -42.09 -29.97 -2.53
C PRO A 186 -41.12 -30.85 -1.74
N SER A 187 -40.19 -31.53 -2.43
CA SER A 187 -39.18 -32.39 -1.80
C SER A 187 -37.90 -31.65 -1.36
N PHE A 188 -37.82 -30.33 -1.54
CA PHE A 188 -36.64 -29.55 -1.22
C PHE A 188 -36.27 -29.62 0.26
N LYS A 189 -37.24 -29.41 1.14
CA LYS A 189 -37.03 -29.45 2.61
C LYS A 189 -36.42 -30.77 3.08
N ASP A 190 -36.99 -31.91 2.60
CA ASP A 190 -36.54 -33.24 3.00
C ASP A 190 -35.15 -33.57 2.45
N ARG A 191 -34.84 -33.13 1.22
CA ARG A 191 -33.50 -33.31 0.63
C ARG A 191 -32.49 -32.46 1.33
N ALA A 192 -32.78 -31.18 1.60
CA ALA A 192 -31.89 -30.28 2.34
C ALA A 192 -31.58 -30.82 3.75
N ARG A 193 -32.61 -31.36 4.43
CA ARG A 193 -32.46 -31.99 5.75
C ARG A 193 -31.53 -33.20 5.68
N LYS A 194 -31.73 -34.12 4.75
CA LYS A 194 -30.90 -35.31 4.57
C LYS A 194 -29.43 -34.94 4.33
N ILE A 195 -29.18 -33.94 3.48
CA ILE A 195 -27.83 -33.46 3.24
C ILE A 195 -27.22 -32.86 4.53
N ALA A 196 -27.95 -32.02 5.25
CA ALA A 196 -27.46 -31.40 6.48
C ALA A 196 -27.17 -32.43 7.60
N GLU A 197 -27.97 -33.47 7.70
CA GLU A 197 -27.79 -34.58 8.66
C GLU A 197 -26.47 -35.32 8.46
N THR A 198 -25.97 -35.46 7.21
CA THR A 198 -24.66 -36.10 6.94
C THR A 198 -23.49 -35.28 7.52
N TYR A 199 -23.68 -34.00 7.75
CA TYR A 199 -22.70 -33.09 8.39
C TYR A 199 -23.00 -32.83 9.88
N GLY A 200 -23.99 -33.54 10.47
CA GLY A 200 -24.40 -33.33 11.86
C GLY A 200 -25.06 -31.97 12.11
N ILE A 201 -25.80 -31.44 11.12
CA ILE A 201 -26.44 -30.14 11.18
C ILE A 201 -27.95 -30.31 11.22
N ASN A 202 -28.60 -29.69 12.20
CA ASN A 202 -30.06 -29.58 12.27
C ASN A 202 -30.50 -28.32 11.50
N ILE A 203 -31.29 -28.52 10.45
CA ILE A 203 -31.73 -27.44 9.55
C ILE A 203 -33.21 -27.10 9.72
N THR A 204 -33.48 -25.81 9.88
CA THR A 204 -34.86 -25.24 9.82
C THR A 204 -35.02 -24.45 8.53
N VAL A 205 -36.03 -24.82 7.70
CA VAL A 205 -36.27 -24.12 6.43
C VAL A 205 -37.45 -23.17 6.60
N ILE A 206 -37.16 -21.87 6.34
CA ILE A 206 -38.17 -20.78 6.49
C ILE A 206 -38.52 -20.22 5.11
N PRO A 207 -39.81 -20.15 4.72
CA PRO A 207 -40.22 -19.47 3.51
C PRO A 207 -40.13 -17.95 3.66
N VAL A 208 -39.47 -17.28 2.71
CA VAL A 208 -39.37 -15.84 2.62
C VAL A 208 -40.31 -15.32 1.55
N GLU A 209 -41.06 -14.26 1.85
CA GLU A 209 -41.90 -13.54 0.88
C GLU A 209 -41.18 -12.27 0.40
N THR A 210 -41.77 -11.10 0.67
CA THR A 210 -41.28 -9.79 0.22
C THR A 210 -40.84 -8.87 1.37
N SER A 211 -40.82 -9.36 2.62
CA SER A 211 -40.52 -8.59 3.81
C SER A 211 -39.34 -9.21 4.58
N ALA A 212 -38.32 -8.41 4.80
CA ALA A 212 -37.18 -8.78 5.64
C ALA A 212 -37.58 -8.95 7.11
N GLU A 213 -38.47 -8.09 7.62
CA GLU A 213 -38.92 -8.13 9.02
C GLU A 213 -39.65 -9.44 9.34
N ALA A 214 -40.54 -9.86 8.48
CA ALA A 214 -41.24 -11.13 8.63
C ALA A 214 -40.28 -12.33 8.58
N ALA A 215 -39.32 -12.31 7.67
CA ALA A 215 -38.29 -13.33 7.56
C ALA A 215 -37.43 -13.42 8.84
N VAL A 216 -36.93 -12.30 9.35
CA VAL A 216 -36.11 -12.24 10.59
C VAL A 216 -36.94 -12.67 11.82
N GLY A 217 -38.22 -12.26 11.91
CA GLY A 217 -39.10 -12.64 13.01
C GLY A 217 -39.37 -14.14 13.08
N SER A 218 -39.27 -14.84 11.96
CA SER A 218 -39.48 -16.28 11.87
C SER A 218 -38.23 -17.12 12.19
N ILE A 219 -37.01 -16.48 12.30
CA ILE A 219 -35.76 -17.19 12.63
C ILE A 219 -35.79 -17.61 14.10
N PRO A 220 -35.66 -18.91 14.42
CA PRO A 220 -35.62 -19.39 15.79
C PRO A 220 -34.55 -18.73 16.64
N PRO A 221 -34.79 -18.49 17.95
CA PRO A 221 -33.82 -17.81 18.83
C PRO A 221 -32.54 -18.62 19.04
N ASP A 222 -32.57 -19.94 18.89
CA ASP A 222 -31.45 -20.87 19.04
C ASP A 222 -30.65 -21.09 17.75
N THR A 223 -30.94 -20.36 16.66
CA THR A 223 -30.23 -20.40 15.41
C THR A 223 -28.77 -19.96 15.61
N GLU A 224 -27.81 -20.72 15.11
CA GLU A 224 -26.37 -20.45 15.21
C GLU A 224 -25.79 -19.86 13.92
N ALA A 225 -26.39 -20.18 12.76
CA ALA A 225 -25.98 -19.70 11.46
C ALA A 225 -27.18 -19.59 10.51
N VAL A 226 -27.07 -18.76 9.48
CA VAL A 226 -28.15 -18.56 8.49
C VAL A 226 -27.62 -18.77 7.08
N TYR A 227 -28.33 -19.58 6.28
CA TYR A 227 -28.03 -19.80 4.87
C TYR A 227 -29.14 -19.14 4.03
N LEU A 228 -28.76 -18.28 3.09
CA LEU A 228 -29.63 -17.63 2.13
C LEU A 228 -29.58 -18.38 0.80
N SER A 229 -30.72 -18.98 0.38
CA SER A 229 -30.89 -19.35 -1.02
C SER A 229 -31.18 -18.08 -1.84
N PRO A 230 -31.16 -18.14 -3.18
CA PRO A 230 -31.61 -16.99 -3.98
C PRO A 230 -33.02 -16.55 -3.59
N LEU A 231 -33.18 -15.24 -3.34
CA LEU A 231 -34.43 -14.58 -2.96
C LEU A 231 -34.89 -13.57 -4.03
N PRO A 232 -35.25 -14.03 -5.25
CA PRO A 232 -35.44 -13.15 -6.40
C PRO A 232 -36.61 -12.19 -6.28
N ARG A 233 -37.59 -12.47 -5.39
CA ARG A 233 -38.75 -11.61 -5.14
C ARG A 233 -38.52 -10.60 -4.00
N LEU A 234 -37.45 -10.76 -3.23
CA LEU A 234 -37.11 -9.82 -2.16
C LEU A 234 -36.44 -8.59 -2.78
N PRO A 235 -37.02 -7.37 -2.69
CA PRO A 235 -36.39 -6.16 -3.23
C PRO A 235 -35.03 -5.91 -2.63
N GLY A 236 -34.12 -5.29 -3.39
CA GLY A 236 -32.73 -5.05 -2.94
C GLY A 236 -32.65 -4.35 -1.58
N GLY A 237 -33.48 -3.33 -1.32
CA GLY A 237 -33.52 -2.65 -0.02
C GLY A 237 -34.02 -3.54 1.14
N GLU A 238 -34.84 -4.56 0.87
CA GLU A 238 -35.25 -5.54 1.88
C GLU A 238 -34.13 -6.55 2.15
N VAL A 239 -33.34 -6.93 1.12
CA VAL A 239 -32.14 -7.75 1.33
C VAL A 239 -31.16 -7.02 2.27
N ASP A 240 -30.91 -5.73 2.07
CA ASP A 240 -30.04 -4.94 2.92
C ASP A 240 -30.55 -4.86 4.38
N ARG A 241 -31.87 -4.73 4.57
CA ARG A 241 -32.53 -4.79 5.91
C ARG A 241 -32.37 -6.15 6.57
N LEU A 242 -32.58 -7.24 5.80
CA LEU A 242 -32.38 -8.61 6.26
C LEU A 242 -30.93 -8.82 6.75
N VAL A 243 -29.96 -8.44 5.93
CA VAL A 243 -28.53 -8.53 6.26
C VAL A 243 -28.20 -7.75 7.52
N ALA A 244 -28.64 -6.48 7.60
CA ALA A 244 -28.43 -5.66 8.78
C ALA A 244 -29.06 -6.26 10.06
N ALA A 245 -30.20 -6.93 9.95
CA ALA A 245 -30.85 -7.58 11.08
C ALA A 245 -30.11 -8.87 11.53
N LEU A 246 -29.59 -9.67 10.58
CA LEU A 246 -28.75 -10.83 10.87
C LEU A 246 -27.47 -10.41 11.59
N ASN A 247 -26.83 -9.35 11.10
CA ASN A 247 -25.59 -8.82 11.72
C ASN A 247 -25.84 -8.28 13.14
N ARG A 248 -26.96 -7.60 13.39
CA ARG A 248 -27.34 -7.18 14.74
C ARG A 248 -27.56 -8.36 15.69
N ARG A 249 -28.07 -9.51 15.19
CA ARG A 249 -28.19 -10.75 15.96
C ARG A 249 -26.89 -11.53 16.09
N LYS A 250 -25.77 -11.02 15.53
CA LYS A 250 -24.46 -11.67 15.51
C LYS A 250 -24.47 -13.07 14.89
N LEU A 251 -25.30 -13.27 13.88
CA LEU A 251 -25.44 -14.56 13.18
C LEU A 251 -24.51 -14.58 11.96
N PRO A 252 -23.57 -15.53 11.86
CA PRO A 252 -22.86 -15.80 10.62
C PRO A 252 -23.87 -16.14 9.52
N SER A 253 -23.67 -15.55 8.36
CA SER A 253 -24.57 -15.72 7.23
C SER A 253 -23.81 -16.18 5.99
N PHE A 254 -24.40 -17.09 5.23
CA PHE A 254 -23.89 -17.58 3.95
C PHE A 254 -24.91 -17.31 2.86
N SER A 255 -24.51 -16.84 1.69
CA SER A 255 -25.40 -16.72 0.54
C SER A 255 -24.95 -17.62 -0.62
N ALA A 256 -25.93 -18.24 -1.28
CA ALA A 256 -25.74 -18.91 -2.55
C ALA A 256 -25.43 -17.94 -3.70
N VAL A 257 -25.63 -16.63 -3.48
CA VAL A 257 -25.35 -15.55 -4.44
C VAL A 257 -24.12 -14.77 -3.98
N GLY A 258 -23.05 -14.82 -4.76
CA GLY A 258 -21.73 -14.21 -4.40
C GLY A 258 -21.78 -12.70 -4.14
N GLN A 259 -22.61 -11.96 -4.88
CA GLN A 259 -22.76 -10.50 -4.75
C GLN A 259 -23.30 -10.06 -3.37
N ASP A 260 -24.03 -10.92 -2.65
CA ASP A 260 -24.59 -10.57 -1.35
C ASP A 260 -23.53 -10.32 -0.28
N VAL A 261 -22.30 -10.83 -0.48
CA VAL A 261 -21.17 -10.56 0.43
C VAL A 261 -20.83 -9.07 0.45
N GLN A 262 -20.93 -8.37 -0.69
CA GLN A 262 -20.71 -6.92 -0.74
C GLN A 262 -21.78 -6.14 0.02
N ARG A 263 -22.99 -6.69 0.12
CA ARG A 263 -24.12 -6.12 0.90
C ARG A 263 -24.01 -6.39 2.41
N GLY A 264 -23.01 -7.21 2.84
CA GLY A 264 -22.77 -7.49 4.25
C GLY A 264 -23.14 -8.91 4.70
N ILE A 265 -23.44 -9.85 3.80
CA ILE A 265 -23.43 -11.28 4.11
C ILE A 265 -22.02 -11.70 4.47
N THR A 266 -21.87 -12.57 5.46
CA THR A 266 -20.54 -12.92 5.99
C THR A 266 -19.71 -13.70 4.98
N VAL A 267 -20.29 -14.69 4.30
CA VAL A 267 -19.57 -15.65 3.43
C VAL A 267 -20.37 -16.02 2.19
N ALA A 268 -19.67 -16.21 1.09
CA ALA A 268 -20.16 -16.94 -0.09
C ALA A 268 -19.01 -17.71 -0.76
N LEU A 269 -19.36 -18.80 -1.47
CA LEU A 269 -18.40 -19.63 -2.20
C LEU A 269 -18.41 -19.37 -3.72
N SER A 270 -19.43 -18.70 -4.22
CA SER A 270 -19.60 -18.45 -5.66
C SER A 270 -19.00 -17.10 -6.04
N PRO A 271 -18.13 -17.06 -7.09
CA PRO A 271 -17.66 -15.79 -7.61
C PRO A 271 -18.80 -14.97 -8.19
N GLU A 272 -18.55 -13.68 -8.39
CA GLU A 272 -19.49 -12.80 -9.09
C GLU A 272 -19.85 -13.36 -10.49
N LEU A 273 -21.15 -13.30 -10.85
CA LEU A 273 -21.63 -13.83 -12.12
C LEU A 273 -21.13 -12.96 -13.28
N ASP A 274 -20.17 -13.44 -14.05
CA ASP A 274 -19.83 -12.84 -15.34
C ASP A 274 -20.99 -13.06 -16.33
N LEU A 275 -21.89 -12.07 -16.41
CA LEU A 275 -23.08 -12.09 -17.26
C LEU A 275 -22.74 -12.29 -18.72
N ARG A 276 -21.62 -11.74 -19.22
CA ARG A 276 -21.18 -11.87 -20.62
C ARG A 276 -20.76 -13.31 -20.92
N ARG A 277 -19.91 -13.90 -20.07
CA ARG A 277 -19.50 -15.30 -20.21
C ARG A 277 -20.71 -16.25 -20.11
N PHE A 278 -21.65 -15.95 -19.24
CA PHE A 278 -22.87 -16.73 -19.09
C PHE A 278 -23.76 -16.67 -20.35
N ALA A 279 -24.01 -15.46 -20.87
CA ALA A 279 -24.74 -15.26 -22.11
C ALA A 279 -24.07 -15.96 -23.31
N ARG A 280 -22.73 -15.89 -23.39
CA ARG A 280 -21.95 -16.56 -24.44
C ARG A 280 -22.04 -18.08 -24.37
N THR A 281 -22.06 -18.65 -23.17
CA THR A 281 -22.28 -20.11 -22.98
C THR A 281 -23.65 -20.54 -23.46
N ILE A 282 -24.70 -19.77 -23.15
CA ILE A 282 -26.05 -20.01 -23.66
C ILE A 282 -26.09 -19.92 -25.19
N ALA A 283 -25.47 -18.87 -25.77
CA ALA A 283 -25.38 -18.67 -27.22
C ALA A 283 -24.64 -19.83 -27.91
N THR A 284 -23.56 -20.33 -27.32
CA THR A 284 -22.83 -21.51 -27.84
C THR A 284 -23.71 -22.76 -27.81
N ASN A 285 -24.49 -22.97 -26.75
CA ASN A 285 -25.41 -24.09 -26.67
C ASN A 285 -26.55 -23.97 -27.71
N VAL A 286 -27.09 -22.75 -27.93
CA VAL A 286 -28.03 -22.47 -29.00
C VAL A 286 -27.45 -22.82 -30.38
N GLN A 287 -26.26 -22.32 -30.70
CA GLN A 287 -25.59 -22.61 -31.98
C GLN A 287 -25.40 -24.12 -32.18
N ARG A 288 -24.91 -24.86 -31.19
CA ARG A 288 -24.76 -26.31 -31.25
C ARG A 288 -26.06 -27.05 -31.49
N ILE A 289 -27.16 -26.62 -30.85
CA ILE A 289 -28.49 -27.18 -31.06
C ILE A 289 -28.97 -26.92 -32.48
N LEU A 290 -28.82 -25.69 -32.97
CA LEU A 290 -29.22 -25.33 -34.34
C LEU A 290 -28.36 -26.06 -35.41
N SER A 291 -27.11 -26.38 -35.10
CA SER A 291 -26.24 -27.22 -35.96
C SER A 291 -26.51 -28.72 -35.82
N GLY A 292 -27.59 -29.14 -35.12
CA GLY A 292 -28.06 -30.55 -35.11
C GLY A 292 -27.62 -31.37 -33.85
N THR A 293 -26.96 -30.78 -32.88
CA THR A 293 -26.65 -31.47 -31.61
C THR A 293 -27.89 -31.56 -30.73
N ASP A 294 -28.24 -32.75 -30.21
CA ASP A 294 -29.34 -32.90 -29.27
C ASP A 294 -29.01 -32.14 -27.95
N ALA A 295 -29.93 -31.29 -27.53
CA ALA A 295 -29.82 -30.51 -26.29
C ALA A 295 -29.47 -31.40 -25.05
N GLY A 296 -30.01 -32.62 -25.02
CA GLY A 296 -29.76 -33.59 -23.94
C GLY A 296 -28.33 -34.14 -23.84
N ARG A 297 -27.50 -33.89 -24.84
CA ARG A 297 -26.08 -34.29 -24.88
C ARG A 297 -25.14 -33.13 -24.55
N LEU A 298 -25.68 -31.91 -24.40
CA LEU A 298 -24.87 -30.76 -24.02
C LEU A 298 -24.49 -30.84 -22.56
N GLU A 299 -23.28 -30.37 -22.27
CA GLU A 299 -22.75 -30.29 -20.90
C GLU A 299 -23.57 -29.30 -20.09
N VAL A 300 -23.93 -29.69 -18.85
CA VAL A 300 -24.76 -28.84 -17.97
C VAL A 300 -23.91 -28.01 -17.00
N ALA A 301 -22.65 -28.34 -16.82
CA ALA A 301 -21.77 -27.60 -15.92
C ALA A 301 -21.39 -26.23 -16.50
N PHE A 302 -21.85 -25.17 -15.86
CA PHE A 302 -21.28 -23.86 -16.05
C PHE A 302 -20.07 -23.77 -15.13
N VAL A 303 -18.88 -24.09 -15.68
CA VAL A 303 -17.64 -24.16 -14.89
C VAL A 303 -17.33 -22.81 -14.30
N ARG A 304 -17.45 -22.72 -12.97
CA ARG A 304 -16.99 -21.59 -12.15
C ARG A 304 -15.96 -22.12 -11.17
N GLY A 305 -14.86 -21.37 -10.98
CA GLY A 305 -13.96 -21.57 -9.86
C GLY A 305 -14.70 -21.50 -8.54
N GLU A 306 -14.22 -22.22 -7.54
CA GLU A 306 -14.60 -21.93 -6.16
C GLU A 306 -13.83 -20.69 -5.71
N GLN A 307 -14.56 -19.68 -5.28
CA GLN A 307 -13.99 -18.47 -4.69
C GLN A 307 -14.70 -18.22 -3.37
N LEU A 308 -14.01 -18.61 -2.29
CA LEU A 308 -14.48 -18.29 -0.95
C LEU A 308 -14.28 -16.78 -0.75
N THR A 309 -15.39 -16.07 -0.55
CA THR A 309 -15.37 -14.62 -0.28
C THR A 309 -15.89 -14.36 1.12
N ILE A 310 -15.17 -13.57 1.91
CA ILE A 310 -15.52 -13.25 3.31
C ILE A 310 -15.57 -11.72 3.49
N ASN A 311 -16.66 -11.21 4.07
CA ASN A 311 -16.82 -9.80 4.41
C ASN A 311 -16.23 -9.51 5.80
N MET A 312 -15.06 -8.88 5.84
CA MET A 312 -14.35 -8.56 7.08
C MET A 312 -15.05 -7.50 7.94
N ALA A 313 -15.84 -6.60 7.33
CA ALA A 313 -16.65 -5.65 8.11
C ALA A 313 -17.75 -6.40 8.89
N THR A 314 -18.37 -7.41 8.28
CA THR A 314 -19.36 -8.25 8.93
C THR A 314 -18.74 -9.15 9.99
N VAL A 315 -17.59 -9.78 9.71
CA VAL A 315 -16.82 -10.59 10.68
C VAL A 315 -16.56 -9.78 11.97
N ARG A 316 -16.12 -8.53 11.82
CA ARG A 316 -15.92 -7.62 12.96
C ARG A 316 -17.23 -7.28 13.68
N ALA A 317 -18.31 -7.00 12.93
CA ALA A 317 -19.59 -6.61 13.50
C ALA A 317 -20.25 -7.74 14.30
N ILE A 318 -20.12 -8.98 13.84
CA ILE A 318 -20.67 -10.17 14.55
C ILE A 318 -19.72 -10.73 15.60
N ASP A 319 -18.44 -10.26 15.62
CA ASP A 319 -17.37 -10.73 16.51
C ASP A 319 -17.14 -12.25 16.45
N LYS A 320 -17.16 -12.82 15.24
CA LYS A 320 -16.85 -14.22 14.98
C LYS A 320 -15.79 -14.33 13.91
N TRP A 321 -14.62 -14.84 14.30
CA TRP A 321 -13.41 -14.83 13.46
C TRP A 321 -13.13 -16.20 12.86
N PRO A 322 -13.01 -16.32 11.52
CA PRO A 322 -12.47 -17.50 10.86
C PRO A 322 -11.02 -17.76 11.26
N SER A 323 -10.53 -18.98 11.07
CA SER A 323 -9.12 -19.32 11.28
C SER A 323 -8.21 -18.57 10.29
N PHE A 324 -6.94 -18.39 10.66
CA PHE A 324 -5.94 -17.79 9.75
C PHE A 324 -5.82 -18.56 8.43
N GLN A 325 -5.94 -19.88 8.48
CA GLN A 325 -5.91 -20.71 7.28
C GLN A 325 -7.06 -20.35 6.34
N VAL A 326 -8.28 -20.29 6.82
CA VAL A 326 -9.46 -19.91 6.04
C VAL A 326 -9.32 -18.49 5.48
N LEU A 327 -8.84 -17.53 6.28
CA LEU A 327 -8.63 -16.15 5.83
C LEU A 327 -7.56 -16.06 4.74
N SER A 328 -6.52 -16.89 4.79
CA SER A 328 -5.46 -16.90 3.76
C SER A 328 -5.93 -17.48 2.42
N GLU A 329 -6.97 -18.31 2.43
CA GLU A 329 -7.56 -18.94 1.23
C GLU A 329 -8.69 -18.12 0.62
N ALA A 330 -9.34 -17.27 1.43
CA ALA A 330 -10.49 -16.49 1.03
C ALA A 330 -10.12 -15.20 0.29
N GLU A 331 -11.02 -14.69 -0.53
CA GLU A 331 -11.03 -13.29 -0.95
C GLU A 331 -11.68 -12.45 0.16
N LEU A 332 -10.92 -11.52 0.70
CA LEU A 332 -11.40 -10.67 1.77
C LEU A 332 -11.94 -9.36 1.20
N VAL A 333 -13.19 -9.04 1.48
CA VAL A 333 -13.81 -7.76 1.12
C VAL A 333 -14.01 -6.89 2.37
N ASN A 334 -13.98 -5.57 2.19
CA ASN A 334 -14.11 -4.60 3.29
C ASN A 334 -13.07 -4.81 4.42
N GLU A 335 -11.83 -5.14 4.06
CA GLU A 335 -10.71 -5.30 5.00
C GLU A 335 -10.44 -4.02 5.78
N ASP A 336 -10.47 -2.87 5.10
CA ASP A 336 -10.06 -1.57 5.65
C ASP A 336 -11.20 -0.79 6.34
N ALA A 337 -12.41 -1.33 6.39
CA ALA A 337 -13.63 -0.56 6.64
C ALA A 337 -13.87 -0.32 8.08
N ALA A 338 -13.20 -0.09 9.05
CA ALA A 338 -13.71 0.40 10.35
C ALA A 338 -12.68 0.96 11.38
N GLY A 339 -11.45 1.21 11.01
CA GLY A 339 -10.47 1.76 11.96
C GLY A 339 -9.67 2.94 11.44
N ALA A 340 -9.56 3.11 10.14
CA ALA A 340 -8.73 4.14 9.54
C ALA A 340 -9.54 5.40 9.21
N SER A 341 -9.85 6.21 10.22
CA SER A 341 -10.48 7.52 10.04
C SER A 341 -9.52 8.58 9.47
N ARG A 342 -8.21 8.29 9.49
CA ARG A 342 -7.16 9.25 9.12
C ARG A 342 -6.58 8.92 7.74
N ARG A 343 -6.65 9.90 6.85
CA ARG A 343 -5.89 9.90 5.60
C ARG A 343 -4.50 10.46 5.88
N LEU A 344 -3.48 9.78 5.38
CA LEU A 344 -2.09 10.20 5.49
C LEU A 344 -1.54 10.39 4.08
N SER A 345 -1.10 11.61 3.77
CA SER A 345 -0.34 11.91 2.56
C SER A 345 1.17 11.84 2.81
N LEU A 346 1.96 11.78 1.75
CA LEU A 346 3.42 11.87 1.85
C LEU A 346 3.87 13.16 2.55
N PHE A 347 3.23 14.28 2.23
CA PHE A 347 3.51 15.57 2.86
C PHE A 347 3.23 15.54 4.37
N ASP A 348 2.07 14.99 4.76
CA ASP A 348 1.70 14.87 6.17
C ASP A 348 2.66 13.96 6.93
N ALA A 349 3.08 12.84 6.33
CA ALA A 349 4.03 11.91 6.94
C ALA A 349 5.39 12.58 7.21
N VAL A 350 5.94 13.30 6.22
CA VAL A 350 7.22 14.01 6.39
C VAL A 350 7.10 15.14 7.42
N ARG A 351 6.01 15.90 7.41
CA ARG A 351 5.80 16.98 8.37
C ARG A 351 5.63 16.43 9.79
N GLU A 352 4.80 15.41 9.96
CA GLU A 352 4.56 14.79 11.27
C GLU A 352 5.84 14.16 11.83
N SER A 353 6.67 13.53 11.00
CA SER A 353 7.97 13.00 11.44
C SER A 353 8.89 14.12 11.97
N ALA A 354 8.89 15.29 11.34
CA ALA A 354 9.69 16.43 11.78
C ALA A 354 9.21 17.01 13.13
N ASP A 355 7.94 16.86 13.46
CA ASP A 355 7.35 17.40 14.69
C ASP A 355 7.31 16.36 15.85
N ALA A 356 7.12 15.08 15.55
CA ALA A 356 6.82 14.05 16.54
C ALA A 356 7.93 13.00 16.74
N ASN A 357 8.92 12.89 15.84
CA ASN A 357 9.96 11.87 15.93
C ASN A 357 10.79 12.00 17.21
N LEU A 358 10.93 10.89 17.96
CA LEU A 358 11.59 10.90 19.27
C LEU A 358 13.10 11.22 19.19
N ASP A 359 13.80 10.76 18.15
CA ASP A 359 15.21 11.02 17.97
C ASP A 359 15.45 12.52 17.70
N LEU A 360 14.56 13.15 16.92
CA LEU A 360 14.63 14.59 16.65
C LEU A 360 14.29 15.43 17.88
N ILE A 361 13.31 14.98 18.68
CA ILE A 361 12.98 15.61 19.95
C ILE A 361 14.17 15.49 20.92
N ALA A 362 14.78 14.32 21.04
CA ALA A 362 15.96 14.11 21.87
C ALA A 362 17.14 15.02 21.45
N ALA A 363 17.40 15.12 20.13
CA ALA A 363 18.41 16.02 19.59
C ALA A 363 18.07 17.50 19.85
N SER A 364 16.79 17.90 19.78
CA SER A 364 16.38 19.26 20.14
C SER A 364 16.67 19.59 21.62
N ARG A 365 16.51 18.60 22.53
CA ARG A 365 16.88 18.75 23.93
C ARG A 365 18.38 18.85 24.14
N LYS A 366 19.18 18.15 23.32
CA LYS A 366 20.65 18.30 23.28
C LYS A 366 21.06 19.73 22.89
N VAL A 367 20.38 20.32 21.88
CA VAL A 367 20.57 21.74 21.49
C VAL A 367 20.20 22.67 22.66
N ALA A 368 19.06 22.45 23.30
CA ALA A 368 18.63 23.25 24.44
C ALA A 368 19.58 23.13 25.65
N ALA A 369 20.11 21.94 25.93
CA ALA A 369 21.14 21.73 26.94
C ALA A 369 22.44 22.48 26.61
N GLY A 370 22.80 22.55 25.32
CA GLY A 370 23.94 23.33 24.83
C GLY A 370 23.82 24.82 25.14
N VAL A 371 22.63 25.42 25.09
CA VAL A 371 22.39 26.80 25.52
C VAL A 371 22.76 26.98 27.01
N GLY A 372 22.44 25.98 27.84
CA GLY A 372 22.88 25.95 29.23
C GLY A 372 24.40 25.93 29.40
N GLN A 373 25.10 25.14 28.54
CA GLN A 373 26.58 25.10 28.54
C GLN A 373 27.20 26.45 28.14
N VAL A 374 26.59 27.14 27.16
CA VAL A 374 27.00 28.52 26.79
C VAL A 374 26.79 29.45 27.98
N GLY A 375 25.66 29.33 28.69
CA GLY A 375 25.39 30.09 29.94
C GLY A 375 26.40 29.79 31.03
N GLN A 376 26.79 28.53 31.23
CA GLN A 376 27.83 28.13 32.20
C GLN A 376 29.19 28.76 31.83
N ALA A 377 29.59 28.71 30.54
CA ALA A 377 30.83 29.34 30.12
C ALA A 377 30.79 30.87 30.30
N ARG A 378 29.65 31.49 30.02
CA ARG A 378 29.43 32.93 30.21
C ARG A 378 29.48 33.30 31.67
N SER A 379 28.97 32.46 32.60
CA SER A 379 28.94 32.74 34.03
C SER A 379 30.33 32.99 34.60
N GLY A 380 31.39 32.38 34.02
CA GLY A 380 32.76 32.62 34.39
C GLY A 380 33.24 34.06 34.16
N LEU A 381 32.53 34.87 33.38
CA LEU A 381 32.79 36.27 33.11
C LEU A 381 32.09 37.20 34.12
N PHE A 382 31.19 36.70 34.97
CA PHE A 382 30.45 37.45 35.97
C PHE A 382 31.01 37.27 37.37
N PRO A 383 30.64 38.11 38.35
CA PRO A 383 31.04 37.95 39.73
C PRO A 383 30.70 36.58 40.27
N GLN A 384 31.68 35.88 40.83
CA GLN A 384 31.50 34.63 41.56
C GLN A 384 31.44 34.99 43.05
N VAL A 385 30.32 34.85 43.70
CA VAL A 385 30.13 35.13 45.09
C VAL A 385 30.01 33.82 45.85
N PHE A 386 30.70 33.69 46.94
CA PHE A 386 30.68 32.52 47.80
C PHE A 386 30.57 32.88 49.28
N VAL A 387 29.99 31.99 50.02
CA VAL A 387 29.91 32.00 51.46
C VAL A 387 30.24 30.58 51.96
N GLY A 388 30.99 30.49 53.00
CA GLY A 388 31.39 29.20 53.57
C GLY A 388 31.68 29.28 55.06
N THR A 389 31.79 28.16 55.68
CA THR A 389 32.29 28.01 57.06
C THR A 389 33.37 26.92 57.06
N SER A 390 34.40 27.13 57.86
CA SER A 390 35.50 26.17 57.98
C SER A 390 35.83 25.99 59.45
N GLY A 391 35.97 24.76 59.88
CA GLY A 391 36.51 24.37 61.18
C GLY A 391 37.93 23.87 60.96
N VAL A 392 38.87 24.42 61.72
CA VAL A 392 40.28 24.01 61.67
C VAL A 392 40.64 23.38 63.02
N LEU A 393 41.21 22.19 63.03
CA LEU A 393 41.76 21.46 64.14
C LEU A 393 43.26 21.34 63.88
N ASN A 394 44.07 22.02 64.72
CA ASN A 394 45.50 21.92 64.64
C ASN A 394 46.01 20.89 65.64
N GLY A 395 46.71 19.84 65.18
CA GLY A 395 47.41 18.90 66.05
C GLY A 395 48.54 19.60 66.87
N ARG A 396 48.81 19.15 68.09
CA ARG A 396 49.94 19.67 68.92
C ARG A 396 51.28 19.37 68.17
N GLY A 397 51.80 20.39 67.45
CA GLY A 397 53.19 20.39 67.02
C GLY A 397 54.10 21.02 68.04
N PRO A 398 55.39 20.75 68.00
CA PRO A 398 56.33 21.45 68.88
C PRO A 398 56.26 22.93 68.62
N ASP A 399 56.35 23.72 69.69
CA ASP A 399 56.27 25.18 69.70
C ASP A 399 57.20 25.77 68.63
N THR A 400 56.66 26.26 67.57
CA THR A 400 57.34 27.01 66.56
C THR A 400 57.56 28.42 67.08
N PHE A 401 58.77 28.69 67.25
CA PHE A 401 59.47 29.97 67.67
C PHE A 401 58.61 31.24 67.63
N GLY A 402 58.26 31.78 68.75
CA GLY A 402 58.42 33.16 69.06
C GLY A 402 57.43 34.21 68.69
N THR A 403 56.30 33.89 68.14
CA THR A 403 55.19 34.83 67.93
C THR A 403 53.87 34.07 67.81
N GLY A 404 53.08 34.09 68.91
CA GLY A 404 51.67 33.73 69.00
C GLY A 404 51.21 32.52 68.27
N GLY A 405 51.18 31.32 68.89
CA GLY A 405 50.80 30.06 68.25
C GLY A 405 49.40 30.06 67.70
N THR A 406 49.19 29.31 66.59
CA THR A 406 47.85 29.13 65.97
C THR A 406 46.90 28.46 66.99
N PRO A 407 45.65 28.86 67.06
CA PRO A 407 44.66 28.24 67.99
C PRO A 407 44.53 26.76 67.72
N GLY A 408 44.44 25.90 68.75
CA GLY A 408 44.27 24.45 68.59
C GLY A 408 42.98 24.08 67.84
N GLN A 409 41.97 24.90 67.93
CA GLN A 409 40.68 24.81 67.29
C GLN A 409 40.19 26.20 66.88
N ALA A 410 39.67 26.32 65.66
CA ALA A 410 39.01 27.56 65.21
C ALA A 410 37.85 27.27 64.25
N ALA A 411 36.78 28.04 64.36
CA ALA A 411 35.69 28.02 63.38
C ALA A 411 35.52 29.42 62.78
N VAL A 412 35.52 29.48 61.47
CA VAL A 412 35.54 30.71 60.67
C VAL A 412 34.41 30.69 59.66
N ALA A 413 33.59 31.75 59.63
CA ALA A 413 32.72 32.08 58.52
C ALA A 413 33.51 32.96 57.55
N LEU A 414 33.38 32.67 56.25
CA LEU A 414 34.00 33.44 55.18
C LEU A 414 33.01 33.75 54.10
N GLY A 415 33.05 34.91 53.54
CA GLY A 415 32.28 35.27 52.39
C GLY A 415 33.17 36.11 51.44
N GLY A 416 32.98 35.89 50.17
CA GLY A 416 33.83 36.63 49.22
C GLY A 416 33.24 36.64 47.80
N PHE A 417 33.87 37.40 46.99
CA PHE A 417 33.59 37.45 45.55
C PHE A 417 34.87 37.47 44.74
N ARG A 418 34.78 36.96 43.54
CA ARG A 418 35.80 37.07 42.47
C ARG A 418 35.15 37.52 41.20
N GLN A 419 35.62 38.61 40.59
CA GLN A 419 35.21 39.11 39.31
C GLN A 419 36.41 39.15 38.35
N LEU A 420 36.31 38.45 37.27
CA LEU A 420 37.26 38.60 36.17
C LEU A 420 37.05 39.95 35.48
N LEU A 421 38.10 40.82 35.49
CA LEU A 421 38.10 42.07 34.75
C LEU A 421 38.60 41.84 33.33
N TYR A 422 39.57 40.94 33.18
CA TYR A 422 40.05 40.45 31.87
C TYR A 422 40.62 39.04 32.01
N SER A 423 40.16 38.13 31.16
CA SER A 423 40.74 36.79 31.00
C SER A 423 40.46 36.31 29.57
N ASP A 424 41.49 36.20 28.74
CA ASP A 424 41.33 35.67 27.37
C ASP A 424 40.91 34.19 27.38
N ASP A 425 41.28 33.43 28.40
CA ASP A 425 40.83 32.03 28.59
C ASP A 425 39.33 31.95 28.85
N ALA A 426 38.78 32.79 29.71
CA ALA A 426 37.35 32.83 30.00
C ALA A 426 36.55 33.27 28.76
N TRP A 427 37.00 34.29 28.04
CA TRP A 427 36.42 34.70 26.80
C TRP A 427 36.52 33.64 25.71
N THR A 428 37.58 32.86 25.68
CA THR A 428 37.78 31.74 24.76
C THR A 428 36.79 30.62 25.06
N LYS A 429 36.67 30.23 26.33
CA LYS A 429 35.68 29.21 26.75
C LYS A 429 34.27 29.59 26.33
N TYR A 430 33.86 30.85 26.56
CA TYR A 430 32.55 31.35 26.14
C TYR A 430 32.38 31.33 24.62
N THR A 431 33.35 31.83 23.84
CA THR A 431 33.30 31.90 22.39
C THR A 431 33.30 30.50 21.77
N VAL A 432 34.11 29.59 22.27
CA VAL A 432 34.17 28.19 21.84
C VAL A 432 32.82 27.51 22.06
N GLN A 433 32.21 27.69 23.25
CA GLN A 433 30.90 27.13 23.52
C GLN A 433 29.79 27.69 22.62
N GLN A 434 29.86 28.98 22.25
CA GLN A 434 28.96 29.54 21.24
C GLN A 434 29.10 28.86 19.87
N LYS A 435 30.34 28.62 19.43
CA LYS A 435 30.59 27.94 18.13
C LYS A 435 30.20 26.45 18.18
N GLU A 436 30.46 25.77 19.30
CA GLU A 436 29.97 24.41 19.51
C GLU A 436 28.45 24.33 19.56
N GLN A 437 27.78 25.37 20.09
CA GLN A 437 26.30 25.46 20.04
C GLN A 437 25.81 25.57 18.61
N LEU A 438 26.41 26.41 17.76
CA LEU A 438 26.09 26.45 16.33
C LEU A 438 26.31 25.09 15.66
N SER A 439 27.36 24.36 16.03
CA SER A 439 27.64 23.02 15.53
C SER A 439 26.53 22.04 15.89
N ARG A 440 25.98 22.10 17.15
CA ARG A 440 24.84 21.25 17.59
C ARG A 440 23.54 21.59 16.84
N GLU A 441 23.32 22.88 16.54
CA GLU A 441 22.17 23.33 15.75
C GLU A 441 22.23 22.82 14.32
N GLU A 442 23.42 22.82 13.68
CA GLU A 442 23.57 22.25 12.34
C GLU A 442 23.44 20.70 12.36
N GLU A 443 23.95 20.01 13.42
CA GLU A 443 23.73 18.58 13.63
C GLU A 443 22.23 18.24 13.75
N TRP A 444 21.45 19.06 14.45
CA TRP A 444 20.00 18.92 14.53
C TRP A 444 19.32 19.12 13.18
N LYS A 445 19.75 20.12 12.38
CA LYS A 445 19.22 20.34 11.03
C LYS A 445 19.54 19.17 10.11
N GLN A 446 20.74 18.59 10.21
CA GLN A 446 21.11 17.39 9.49
C GLN A 446 20.16 16.23 9.83
N LEU A 447 19.97 15.94 11.12
CA LEU A 447 19.07 14.88 11.57
C LEU A 447 17.63 15.11 11.10
N ARG A 448 17.15 16.35 11.08
CA ARG A 448 15.82 16.69 10.56
C ARG A 448 15.67 16.34 9.09
N LEU A 449 16.70 16.55 8.28
CA LEU A 449 16.69 16.14 6.87
C LEU A 449 16.72 14.61 6.73
N ASP A 450 17.51 13.91 7.55
CA ASP A 450 17.59 12.44 7.56
C ASP A 450 16.23 11.83 7.91
N ILE A 451 15.59 12.27 8.99
CA ILE A 451 14.26 11.80 9.42
C ILE A 451 13.20 12.12 8.36
N GLY A 452 13.28 13.29 7.71
CA GLY A 452 12.35 13.63 6.62
C GLY A 452 12.50 12.69 5.41
N GLN A 453 13.72 12.33 5.04
CA GLN A 453 13.99 11.32 4.01
C GLN A 453 13.46 9.94 4.44
N ASP A 454 13.76 9.51 5.67
CA ASP A 454 13.35 8.21 6.17
C ASP A 454 11.81 8.08 6.21
N ALA A 455 11.12 9.14 6.60
CA ALA A 455 9.66 9.19 6.58
C ALA A 455 9.10 9.09 5.14
N ALA A 456 9.71 9.81 4.18
CA ALA A 456 9.32 9.75 2.78
C ALA A 456 9.54 8.34 2.19
N VAL A 457 10.70 7.74 2.45
CA VAL A 457 11.04 6.37 2.01
C VAL A 457 10.12 5.34 2.64
N ALA A 458 9.85 5.44 3.95
CA ALA A 458 8.95 4.53 4.65
C ALA A 458 7.52 4.62 4.10
N TYR A 459 7.00 5.84 3.88
CA TYR A 459 5.68 6.05 3.28
C TYR A 459 5.57 5.45 1.87
N LEU A 460 6.56 5.71 1.01
CA LEU A 460 6.61 5.14 -0.35
C LEU A 460 6.79 3.62 -0.32
N THR A 461 7.45 3.08 0.70
CA THR A 461 7.56 1.63 0.91
C THR A 461 6.22 1.01 1.29
N VAL A 462 5.40 1.67 2.12
CA VAL A 462 4.02 1.23 2.40
C VAL A 462 3.20 1.19 1.11
N LEU A 463 3.26 2.22 0.26
CA LEU A 463 2.56 2.22 -1.03
C LEU A 463 3.05 1.11 -1.95
N ARG A 464 4.35 0.87 -2.01
CA ARG A 464 4.97 -0.20 -2.82
C ARG A 464 4.53 -1.58 -2.37
N THR A 465 4.57 -1.87 -1.07
CA THR A 465 4.14 -3.17 -0.52
C THR A 465 2.65 -3.40 -0.68
N LYS A 466 1.82 -2.37 -0.52
CA LYS A 466 0.38 -2.39 -0.79
C LYS A 466 0.07 -2.73 -2.26
N THR A 467 0.82 -2.12 -3.19
CA THR A 467 0.69 -2.42 -4.61
C THR A 467 1.17 -3.84 -4.94
N ALA A 468 2.27 -4.30 -4.33
CA ALA A 468 2.76 -5.66 -4.49
C ALA A 468 1.73 -6.70 -4.00
N ARG A 469 1.09 -6.49 -2.83
CA ARG A 469 0.01 -7.34 -2.34
C ARG A 469 -1.16 -7.40 -3.32
N ARG A 470 -1.59 -6.25 -3.88
CA ARG A 470 -2.65 -6.22 -4.90
C ARG A 470 -2.29 -7.05 -6.12
N ILE A 471 -1.07 -6.90 -6.65
CA ILE A 471 -0.58 -7.67 -7.80
C ILE A 471 -0.56 -9.18 -7.49
N GLN A 472 -0.15 -9.59 -6.30
CA GLN A 472 -0.17 -11.01 -5.89
C GLN A 472 -1.60 -11.56 -5.76
N LYS A 473 -2.55 -10.79 -5.21
CA LYS A 473 -3.97 -11.16 -5.16
C LYS A 473 -4.55 -11.33 -6.57
N ASP A 474 -4.26 -10.39 -7.48
CA ASP A 474 -4.72 -10.48 -8.88
C ASP A 474 -4.12 -11.71 -9.59
N ASN A 475 -2.83 -12.00 -9.36
CA ASN A 475 -2.19 -13.21 -9.91
C ASN A 475 -2.81 -14.49 -9.34
N LEU A 476 -3.08 -14.57 -8.04
CA LEU A 476 -3.75 -15.72 -7.44
C LEU A 476 -5.15 -15.93 -8.02
N LYS A 477 -5.91 -14.84 -8.26
CA LYS A 477 -7.22 -14.91 -8.93
C LYS A 477 -7.09 -15.50 -10.35
N LEU A 478 -6.10 -15.06 -11.12
CA LEU A 478 -5.82 -15.61 -12.45
C LEU A 478 -5.41 -17.10 -12.39
N THR A 479 -4.56 -17.47 -11.43
CA THR A 479 -4.12 -18.86 -11.21
C THR A 479 -5.30 -19.79 -10.90
N ARG A 480 -6.24 -19.34 -10.04
CA ARG A 480 -7.48 -20.07 -9.76
C ARG A 480 -8.35 -20.24 -11.02
N SER A 481 -8.48 -19.17 -11.84
CA SER A 481 -9.21 -19.26 -13.11
C SER A 481 -8.58 -20.26 -14.08
N ASN A 482 -7.25 -20.37 -14.10
CA ASN A 482 -6.53 -21.34 -14.92
C ASN A 482 -6.69 -22.78 -14.38
N LEU A 483 -6.74 -22.98 -13.06
CA LEU A 483 -7.08 -24.26 -12.44
C LEU A 483 -8.47 -24.73 -12.87
N ASP A 484 -9.46 -23.84 -12.84
CA ASP A 484 -10.82 -24.17 -13.27
C ASP A 484 -10.88 -24.55 -14.76
N LEU A 485 -10.11 -23.84 -15.58
CA LEU A 485 -10.00 -24.14 -17.02
C LEU A 485 -9.34 -25.51 -17.23
N ALA A 486 -8.30 -25.86 -16.48
CA ALA A 486 -7.64 -27.15 -16.56
C ALA A 486 -8.57 -28.30 -16.10
N ALA A 487 -9.30 -28.10 -15.00
CA ALA A 487 -10.29 -29.06 -14.51
C ALA A 487 -11.44 -29.28 -15.52
N ALA A 488 -11.88 -28.21 -16.19
CA ALA A 488 -12.86 -28.31 -17.28
C ALA A 488 -12.35 -29.13 -18.46
N ARG A 489 -11.10 -28.91 -18.87
CA ARG A 489 -10.47 -29.66 -19.98
C ARG A 489 -10.25 -31.12 -19.63
N GLU A 490 -9.89 -31.43 -18.36
CA GLU A 490 -9.78 -32.81 -17.85
C GLU A 490 -11.12 -33.52 -17.93
N SER A 491 -12.22 -32.89 -17.50
CA SER A 491 -13.55 -33.49 -17.50
C SER A 491 -14.05 -33.93 -18.87
N VAL A 492 -13.59 -33.26 -19.93
CA VAL A 492 -13.91 -33.59 -21.34
C VAL A 492 -12.82 -34.41 -22.06
N GLY A 493 -11.74 -34.77 -21.34
CA GLY A 493 -10.63 -35.59 -21.87
C GLY A 493 -9.60 -34.84 -22.74
N TYR A 494 -9.59 -33.49 -22.70
CA TYR A 494 -8.60 -32.67 -23.42
C TYR A 494 -7.38 -32.29 -22.58
N ALA A 495 -7.36 -32.60 -21.29
CA ALA A 495 -6.23 -32.42 -20.42
C ALA A 495 -6.00 -33.67 -19.55
N LEU A 496 -4.77 -33.85 -19.09
CA LEU A 496 -4.42 -34.91 -18.15
C LEU A 496 -4.57 -34.40 -16.71
N ARG A 497 -4.76 -35.32 -15.78
CA ARG A 497 -4.94 -35.01 -14.37
C ARG A 497 -3.71 -34.36 -13.73
N ASP A 498 -2.51 -34.60 -14.28
CA ASP A 498 -1.29 -33.93 -13.83
C ASP A 498 -1.28 -32.41 -14.09
N GLU A 499 -1.98 -31.92 -15.14
CA GLU A 499 -2.17 -30.49 -15.36
C GLU A 499 -2.98 -29.86 -14.21
N VAL A 500 -4.01 -30.55 -13.71
CA VAL A 500 -4.82 -30.08 -12.58
C VAL A 500 -3.96 -30.00 -11.31
N PHE A 501 -3.20 -31.07 -11.00
CA PHE A 501 -2.29 -31.08 -9.84
C PHE A 501 -1.23 -29.97 -9.90
N ARG A 502 -0.72 -29.65 -11.08
CA ARG A 502 0.21 -28.51 -11.24
C ARG A 502 -0.45 -27.18 -10.92
N TRP A 503 -1.69 -26.95 -11.37
CA TRP A 503 -2.40 -25.74 -11.04
C TRP A 503 -2.79 -25.65 -9.56
N GLU A 504 -3.13 -26.78 -8.92
CA GLU A 504 -3.34 -26.84 -7.46
C GLU A 504 -2.08 -26.41 -6.70
N ALA A 505 -0.91 -26.90 -7.10
CA ALA A 505 0.36 -26.48 -6.53
C ALA A 505 0.64 -25.00 -6.76
N GLU A 506 0.34 -24.45 -7.95
CA GLU A 506 0.50 -23.02 -8.23
C GLU A 506 -0.48 -22.13 -7.45
N VAL A 507 -1.70 -22.60 -7.19
CA VAL A 507 -2.64 -21.91 -6.28
C VAL A 507 -2.08 -21.84 -4.87
N ALA A 508 -1.54 -22.95 -4.34
CA ALA A 508 -0.90 -22.97 -3.01
C ALA A 508 0.32 -22.03 -2.94
N ASN A 509 1.16 -22.00 -3.99
CA ASN A 509 2.28 -21.05 -4.10
C ASN A 509 1.79 -19.60 -4.15
N GLY A 510 0.72 -19.32 -4.89
CA GLY A 510 0.09 -18.00 -4.96
C GLY A 510 -0.49 -17.53 -3.62
N GLN A 511 -1.14 -18.42 -2.89
CA GLN A 511 -1.63 -18.16 -1.52
C GLN A 511 -0.47 -17.78 -0.58
N LYS A 512 0.61 -18.58 -0.57
CA LYS A 512 1.82 -18.26 0.19
C LYS A 512 2.40 -16.90 -0.16
N ALA A 513 2.43 -16.54 -1.46
CA ALA A 513 2.93 -15.25 -1.93
C ALA A 513 2.06 -14.07 -1.43
N VAL A 514 0.73 -14.23 -1.41
CA VAL A 514 -0.20 -13.22 -0.87
C VAL A 514 0.03 -13.02 0.63
N VAL A 515 0.10 -14.10 1.43
CA VAL A 515 0.37 -14.04 2.88
C VAL A 515 1.70 -13.35 3.16
N SER A 516 2.75 -13.66 2.38
CA SER A 516 4.06 -13.00 2.52
C SER A 516 3.98 -11.51 2.18
N ALA A 517 3.25 -11.13 1.14
CA ALA A 517 3.07 -9.73 0.75
C ALA A 517 2.27 -8.93 1.80
N GLU A 518 1.27 -9.55 2.44
CA GLU A 518 0.53 -8.95 3.56
C GLU A 518 1.42 -8.71 4.78
N ALA A 519 2.28 -9.67 5.11
CA ALA A 519 3.23 -9.51 6.20
C ALA A 519 4.21 -8.35 5.92
N GLN A 520 4.70 -8.21 4.68
CA GLN A 520 5.59 -7.12 4.28
C GLN A 520 4.88 -5.74 4.34
N GLU A 521 3.61 -5.67 3.95
CA GLU A 521 2.81 -4.44 4.08
C GLU A 521 2.66 -4.04 5.55
N ARG A 522 2.32 -5.00 6.44
CA ARG A 522 2.20 -4.72 7.88
C ARG A 522 3.52 -4.28 8.51
N GLN A 523 4.63 -4.90 8.13
CA GLN A 523 5.97 -4.48 8.58
C GLN A 523 6.26 -3.04 8.15
N ALA A 524 5.97 -2.68 6.90
CA ALA A 524 6.17 -1.31 6.42
C ALA A 524 5.26 -0.28 7.15
N GLU A 525 4.01 -0.64 7.47
CA GLU A 525 3.11 0.20 8.29
C GLU A 525 3.68 0.43 9.71
N VAL A 526 4.19 -0.63 10.35
CA VAL A 526 4.83 -0.56 11.68
C VAL A 526 6.07 0.34 11.64
N ASP A 527 6.93 0.21 10.62
CA ASP A 527 8.13 1.03 10.45
C ASP A 527 7.78 2.51 10.28
N LEU A 528 6.77 2.82 9.46
CA LEU A 528 6.30 4.19 9.30
C LEU A 528 5.72 4.76 10.61
N ASN A 529 4.87 4.00 11.31
CA ASN A 529 4.29 4.43 12.59
C ASN A 529 5.38 4.71 13.63
N ARG A 530 6.46 3.92 13.66
CA ARG A 530 7.62 4.17 14.52
C ARG A 530 8.29 5.51 14.21
N ILE A 531 8.49 5.83 12.93
CA ILE A 531 9.10 7.11 12.52
C ILE A 531 8.20 8.29 12.91
N LEU A 532 6.88 8.11 12.80
CA LEU A 532 5.87 9.12 13.15
C LEU A 532 5.55 9.18 14.64
N ASN A 533 6.20 8.36 15.48
CA ASN A 533 5.93 8.24 16.93
C ASN A 533 4.45 7.96 17.22
N ARG A 534 3.85 7.03 16.49
CA ARG A 534 2.47 6.57 16.68
C ARG A 534 2.44 5.18 17.32
N PRO A 535 1.28 4.73 17.85
CA PRO A 535 1.10 3.32 18.18
C PRO A 535 1.45 2.45 16.97
N LEU A 536 2.31 1.45 17.17
CA LEU A 536 2.94 0.69 16.07
C LEU A 536 1.92 0.02 15.14
N GLU A 537 0.75 -0.39 15.66
CA GLU A 537 -0.32 -1.04 14.88
C GLU A 537 -1.48 -0.10 14.54
N GLU A 538 -1.29 1.23 14.69
CA GLU A 538 -2.32 2.20 14.30
C GLU A 538 -2.62 2.11 12.81
N LYS A 539 -3.92 2.04 12.47
CA LYS A 539 -4.39 1.96 11.09
C LYS A 539 -4.54 3.34 10.47
N PHE A 540 -4.09 3.47 9.24
CA PHE A 540 -4.23 4.69 8.44
C PHE A 540 -4.50 4.35 6.97
N GLN A 541 -5.09 5.30 6.23
CA GLN A 541 -5.29 5.21 4.79
C GLN A 541 -4.23 6.05 4.09
N THR A 542 -3.45 5.43 3.22
CA THR A 542 -2.48 6.15 2.38
C THR A 542 -3.17 6.82 1.21
N VAL A 543 -2.73 8.03 0.87
CA VAL A 543 -3.07 8.69 -0.39
C VAL A 543 -2.07 8.24 -1.45
N GLU A 544 -2.56 7.71 -2.59
CA GLU A 544 -1.68 7.32 -3.68
C GLU A 544 -0.88 8.52 -4.19
N GLN A 545 0.42 8.31 -4.44
CA GLN A 545 1.30 9.32 -5.01
C GLN A 545 1.48 9.07 -6.49
N THR A 546 1.30 10.12 -7.27
CA THR A 546 1.53 10.09 -8.72
C THR A 546 2.76 10.91 -9.09
N LEU A 547 3.27 10.71 -10.30
CA LEU A 547 4.37 11.52 -10.85
C LEU A 547 3.97 12.98 -11.08
N GLU A 548 2.67 13.30 -10.99
CA GLU A 548 2.10 14.61 -11.24
C GLU A 548 1.91 15.44 -9.96
N ASP A 549 2.15 14.82 -8.79
CA ASP A 549 1.99 15.50 -7.52
C ASP A 549 3.05 16.58 -7.31
N PRO A 550 2.67 17.86 -7.18
CA PRO A 550 3.61 18.98 -7.12
C PRO A 550 4.48 19.01 -5.86
N GLY A 551 4.16 18.21 -4.86
CA GLY A 551 4.88 18.14 -3.58
C GLY A 551 6.31 17.58 -3.68
N LEU A 552 6.57 16.66 -4.61
CA LEU A 552 7.87 15.99 -4.76
C LEU A 552 8.75 16.65 -5.81
N LEU A 553 8.18 17.08 -6.93
CA LEU A 553 8.94 17.56 -8.09
C LEU A 553 8.80 19.06 -8.37
N GLY A 554 7.95 19.80 -7.61
CA GLY A 554 7.62 21.17 -7.98
C GLY A 554 6.96 21.21 -9.36
N ASP A 555 7.31 22.18 -10.19
CA ASP A 555 6.87 22.20 -11.59
C ASP A 555 7.74 21.26 -12.42
N THR A 556 7.33 19.98 -12.47
CA THR A 556 8.02 18.88 -13.18
C THR A 556 8.32 19.22 -14.63
N ARG A 557 7.43 19.99 -15.30
CA ARG A 557 7.59 20.37 -16.71
C ARG A 557 8.78 21.29 -16.92
N GLN A 558 8.97 22.24 -16.01
CA GLN A 558 10.10 23.15 -16.09
C GLN A 558 11.42 22.39 -15.89
N LEU A 559 11.48 21.46 -14.94
CA LEU A 559 12.69 20.69 -14.66
C LEU A 559 13.13 19.78 -15.82
N PHE A 560 12.18 19.14 -16.52
CA PHE A 560 12.51 18.27 -17.66
C PHE A 560 13.23 19.00 -18.78
N ALA A 561 12.91 20.28 -19.03
CA ALA A 561 13.61 21.08 -20.04
C ALA A 561 15.13 21.21 -19.78
N TYR A 562 15.56 21.07 -18.53
CA TYR A 562 16.95 21.15 -18.13
C TYR A 562 17.71 19.81 -18.19
N VAL A 563 17.00 18.69 -18.02
CA VAL A 563 17.63 17.35 -17.89
C VAL A 563 17.39 16.41 -19.07
N GLU A 564 16.69 16.85 -20.11
CA GLU A 564 16.28 16.03 -21.25
C GLU A 564 17.46 15.41 -22.06
N ASN A 565 18.62 16.04 -22.05
CA ASN A 565 19.78 15.59 -22.79
C ASN A 565 21.03 15.46 -21.90
N PRO A 566 22.04 14.66 -22.32
CA PRO A 566 23.22 14.37 -21.49
C PRO A 566 24.01 15.62 -21.06
N ARG A 567 24.06 16.67 -21.92
CA ARG A 567 24.75 17.93 -21.59
C ARG A 567 23.96 18.75 -20.56
N GLY A 568 22.64 18.86 -20.74
CA GLY A 568 21.77 19.54 -19.77
C GLY A 568 21.82 18.84 -18.42
N PHE A 569 21.74 17.51 -18.42
CA PHE A 569 21.86 16.70 -17.19
C PHE A 569 23.24 16.89 -16.49
N GLN A 570 24.32 17.02 -17.26
CA GLN A 570 25.64 17.31 -16.69
C GLN A 570 25.65 18.69 -16.00
N ILE A 571 25.14 19.73 -16.65
CA ILE A 571 25.08 21.10 -16.10
C ILE A 571 24.18 21.12 -14.86
N PHE A 572 23.01 20.47 -14.92
CA PHE A 572 22.10 20.34 -13.78
C PHE A 572 22.77 19.67 -12.59
N ARG A 573 23.49 18.57 -12.83
CA ARG A 573 24.22 17.85 -11.79
C ARG A 573 25.30 18.71 -11.13
N ASP A 574 26.06 19.48 -11.92
CA ASP A 574 27.09 20.35 -11.41
C ASP A 574 26.49 21.51 -10.59
N PHE A 575 25.34 22.06 -11.01
CA PHE A 575 24.55 23.01 -10.23
C PHE A 575 24.08 22.42 -8.89
N GLU A 576 23.54 21.19 -8.89
CA GLU A 576 23.05 20.55 -7.67
C GLU A 576 24.20 20.19 -6.70
N VAL A 577 25.38 19.89 -7.20
CA VAL A 577 26.59 19.71 -6.36
C VAL A 577 26.96 21.05 -5.68
N GLU A 578 26.92 22.15 -6.40
CA GLU A 578 27.22 23.47 -5.84
C GLU A 578 26.18 23.88 -4.78
N GLU A 579 24.87 23.74 -5.09
CA GLU A 579 23.79 23.97 -4.13
C GLU A 579 23.91 23.05 -2.91
N GLY A 580 24.25 21.77 -3.11
CA GLY A 580 24.42 20.78 -2.04
C GLY A 580 25.56 21.12 -1.10
N ILE A 581 26.71 21.54 -1.62
CA ILE A 581 27.86 21.96 -0.81
C ILE A 581 27.52 23.21 0.01
N GLN A 582 26.81 24.18 -0.58
CA GLN A 582 26.43 25.41 0.12
C GLN A 582 25.35 25.16 1.19
N ALA A 583 24.42 24.24 0.94
CA ALA A 583 23.31 23.97 1.83
C ALA A 583 23.60 22.93 2.93
N ALA A 584 24.68 22.13 2.79
CA ALA A 584 24.96 21.00 3.67
C ALA A 584 25.16 21.40 5.14
N PRO A 585 24.28 20.97 6.06
CA PRO A 585 24.45 21.20 7.50
C PRO A 585 25.71 20.55 8.04
N GLU A 586 26.14 19.42 7.47
CA GLU A 586 27.37 18.71 7.83
C GLU A 586 28.63 19.60 7.66
N LEU A 587 28.67 20.38 6.59
CA LEU A 587 29.79 21.30 6.35
C LEU A 587 29.74 22.52 7.26
N ARG A 588 28.54 23.12 7.46
CA ARG A 588 28.34 24.24 8.39
C ARG A 588 28.68 23.86 9.83
N ARG A 589 28.41 22.62 10.22
CA ARG A 589 28.83 22.06 11.50
C ARG A 589 30.31 22.08 11.67
N LEU A 590 31.05 21.65 10.65
CA LEU A 590 32.54 21.65 10.67
C LEU A 590 33.12 23.05 10.55
N ASP A 591 32.48 23.97 9.84
CA ASP A 591 32.86 25.40 9.80
C ASP A 591 32.73 26.03 11.19
N ALA A 592 31.69 25.75 11.93
CA ALA A 592 31.53 26.20 13.30
C ALA A 592 32.61 25.62 14.24
N LEU A 593 32.94 24.33 14.08
CA LEU A 593 34.04 23.70 14.84
C LEU A 593 35.42 24.27 14.45
N SER A 594 35.69 24.55 13.17
CA SER A 594 36.92 25.24 12.74
C SER A 594 37.08 26.60 13.41
N ALA A 595 36.01 27.41 13.42
CA ALA A 595 36.03 28.71 14.10
C ALA A 595 36.25 28.59 15.62
N ALA A 596 35.74 27.50 16.26
CA ALA A 596 36.04 27.21 17.66
C ALA A 596 37.52 26.90 17.87
N ARG A 597 38.16 26.09 16.99
CA ARG A 597 39.56 25.74 17.07
C ARG A 597 40.46 26.94 16.79
N GLU A 598 40.13 27.78 15.82
CA GLU A 598 40.81 29.06 15.55
C GLU A 598 40.83 29.98 16.77
N ARG A 599 39.72 30.08 17.49
CA ARG A 599 39.64 30.83 18.74
C ARG A 599 40.55 30.25 19.83
N THR A 600 40.63 28.90 19.91
CA THR A 600 41.54 28.20 20.83
C THR A 600 43.00 28.47 20.50
N ILE A 601 43.38 28.49 19.22
CA ILE A 601 44.74 28.87 18.79
C ILE A 601 45.06 30.31 19.19
N THR A 602 44.14 31.23 18.96
CA THR A 602 44.28 32.63 19.32
C THR A 602 44.51 32.78 20.84
N ASN A 603 43.78 32.03 21.66
CA ASN A 603 44.02 32.01 23.10
C ASN A 603 45.43 31.48 23.45
N ALA A 604 45.84 30.35 22.87
CA ALA A 604 47.14 29.77 23.11
C ALA A 604 48.28 30.75 22.75
N GLN A 605 48.14 31.52 21.66
CA GLN A 605 49.08 32.57 21.27
C GLN A 605 49.06 33.76 22.24
N ARG A 606 47.87 34.22 22.66
CA ARG A 606 47.71 35.33 23.60
C ARG A 606 48.20 35.01 25.00
N ALA A 607 48.16 33.75 25.43
CA ALA A 607 48.65 33.29 26.72
C ALA A 607 50.17 33.58 26.94
N TYR A 608 50.94 33.88 25.88
CA TYR A 608 52.36 34.27 26.02
C TYR A 608 52.57 35.70 26.51
N TRP A 609 51.59 36.61 26.36
CA TRP A 609 51.76 38.03 26.66
C TRP A 609 50.55 38.74 27.28
N LEU A 610 49.39 38.10 27.37
CA LEU A 610 48.23 38.66 28.04
C LEU A 610 48.10 38.08 29.45
N PRO A 611 47.97 38.93 30.49
CA PRO A 611 47.69 38.51 31.84
C PRO A 611 46.20 38.26 32.08
N GLU A 612 45.90 37.52 33.13
CA GLU A 612 44.60 37.52 33.74
C GLU A 612 44.46 38.62 34.80
N ILE A 613 43.40 39.39 34.74
CA ILE A 613 43.11 40.45 35.69
C ILE A 613 41.83 40.14 36.40
N ALA A 614 41.88 40.01 37.73
CA ALA A 614 40.74 39.73 38.59
C ALA A 614 40.66 40.67 39.76
N LEU A 615 39.45 41.12 40.05
CA LEU A 615 39.07 41.77 41.32
C LEU A 615 38.54 40.71 42.25
N GLN A 616 39.06 40.66 43.47
CA GLN A 616 38.61 39.71 44.50
C GLN A 616 38.46 40.44 45.81
N GLY A 617 37.45 40.02 46.58
CA GLY A 617 37.25 40.54 47.90
C GLY A 617 36.77 39.42 48.83
N ALA A 618 37.19 39.42 50.05
CA ALA A 618 36.69 38.48 51.04
C ALA A 618 36.60 39.12 52.41
N GLY A 619 35.59 38.67 53.16
CA GLY A 619 35.39 39.00 54.56
C GLY A 619 35.45 37.73 55.40
N PHE A 620 36.03 37.83 56.56
CA PHE A 620 36.22 36.71 57.46
C PHE A 620 35.68 37.06 58.83
N GLN A 621 35.01 36.14 59.53
CA GLN A 621 34.54 36.23 60.87
C GLN A 621 34.89 34.95 61.63
N GLN A 622 35.78 35.05 62.62
CA GLN A 622 36.05 33.96 63.51
C GLN A 622 35.03 34.00 64.63
N TYR A 623 34.22 32.99 64.78
CA TYR A 623 33.13 32.92 65.74
C TYR A 623 33.38 31.93 66.92
N ALA A 624 34.41 31.05 66.72
CA ALA A 624 34.80 30.15 67.83
C ALA A 624 36.34 29.92 67.74
N GLN A 625 36.96 29.88 68.94
CA GLN A 625 38.37 29.60 69.12
C GLN A 625 38.57 28.79 70.44
N GLY A 626 39.46 27.77 70.39
CA GLY A 626 39.75 26.92 71.53
C GLY A 626 41.18 26.37 71.47
N GLY A 627 41.79 26.03 72.63
CA GLY A 627 43.14 25.56 72.79
C GLY A 627 44.21 26.66 72.97
N GLY A 628 45.37 26.36 73.58
CA GLY A 628 46.41 27.35 73.92
C GLY A 628 47.04 27.95 72.62
N GLY A 629 47.17 29.30 72.62
CA GLY A 629 47.78 30.08 71.59
C GLY A 629 46.89 31.24 71.14
N ALA A 630 47.32 32.50 71.39
CA ALA A 630 46.71 33.68 70.82
C ALA A 630 47.20 33.92 69.42
N GLY A 631 46.76 33.07 68.52
CA GLY A 631 47.40 32.99 67.17
C GLY A 631 46.66 33.67 66.08
N SER A 632 47.39 34.11 65.11
CA SER A 632 46.91 34.54 63.81
C SER A 632 46.50 33.35 62.94
N LEU A 633 45.31 33.44 62.40
CA LEU A 633 44.87 32.50 61.38
C LEU A 633 45.40 32.97 60.02
N THR A 634 46.11 32.08 59.31
CA THR A 634 46.55 32.35 57.93
C THR A 634 45.44 31.91 57.02
N VAL A 635 44.83 32.84 56.34
CA VAL A 635 43.79 32.57 55.36
C VAL A 635 44.33 32.66 53.94
N PRO A 636 44.35 31.58 53.16
CA PRO A 636 44.82 31.62 51.78
C PRO A 636 43.87 32.40 50.91
N LEU A 637 44.26 33.51 50.39
CA LEU A 637 43.58 34.27 49.35
C LEU A 637 44.43 34.32 48.12
N GLY A 638 44.20 33.38 47.23
CA GLY A 638 45.06 33.22 46.06
C GLY A 638 46.52 32.82 46.41
N PRO A 639 47.53 33.29 45.65
CA PRO A 639 48.94 32.96 45.91
C PRO A 639 49.54 33.62 47.16
N VAL A 640 48.81 34.47 47.86
CA VAL A 640 49.30 35.24 49.03
C VAL A 640 48.40 34.92 50.25
N GLY A 641 49.04 34.45 51.31
CA GLY A 641 48.37 34.25 52.59
C GLY A 641 48.51 35.49 53.47
N PHE A 642 47.45 35.84 54.20
CA PHE A 642 47.45 36.93 55.17
C PHE A 642 47.35 36.36 56.59
N ALA A 643 48.32 36.72 57.44
CA ALA A 643 48.30 36.42 58.86
C ALA A 643 47.37 37.43 59.59
N GLN A 644 46.43 36.94 60.42
CA GLN A 644 45.41 37.78 61.04
C GLN A 644 45.40 37.59 62.57
N THR A 645 45.34 38.72 63.27
CA THR A 645 45.25 38.79 64.75
C THR A 645 43.86 39.26 65.24
N GLN A 646 42.94 39.67 64.29
CA GLN A 646 41.59 40.16 64.58
C GLN A 646 40.54 39.10 64.26
N ASN A 647 39.46 39.03 65.02
CA ASN A 647 38.37 38.07 64.86
C ASN A 647 37.53 38.36 63.63
N ASN A 648 37.60 39.52 63.03
CA ASN A 648 36.92 39.93 61.77
C ASN A 648 37.82 40.81 60.94
N PHE A 649 37.87 40.63 59.65
CA PHE A 649 38.52 41.52 58.69
C PHE A 649 37.97 41.31 57.29
N TYR A 650 38.25 42.29 56.42
CA TYR A 650 37.99 42.21 55.00
C TYR A 650 39.21 42.56 54.21
N VAL A 651 39.30 42.03 53.01
CA VAL A 651 40.31 42.36 52.06
C VAL A 651 39.73 42.52 50.66
N ALA A 652 40.15 43.52 49.94
CA ALA A 652 39.85 43.68 48.51
C ALA A 652 41.17 43.86 47.75
N SER A 653 41.32 43.17 46.66
CA SER A 653 42.53 43.20 45.86
C SER A 653 42.25 43.14 44.38
N ILE A 654 43.05 43.82 43.56
CA ILE A 654 43.14 43.60 42.13
C ILE A 654 44.38 42.78 41.89
N GLY A 655 44.23 41.55 41.37
CA GLY A 655 45.30 40.66 41.04
C GLY A 655 45.57 40.67 39.55
N LEU A 656 46.84 40.79 39.16
CA LEU A 656 47.32 40.56 37.81
C LEU A 656 48.18 39.31 37.83
N THR A 657 47.74 38.26 37.11
CA THR A 657 48.48 36.99 37.09
C THR A 657 49.02 36.77 35.68
N PHE A 658 50.33 36.59 35.58
CA PHE A 658 50.99 36.30 34.33
C PHE A 658 51.96 35.11 34.48
N PRO A 659 51.61 33.94 33.98
CA PRO A 659 52.47 32.77 34.14
C PRO A 659 53.66 32.87 33.15
N LEU A 660 54.86 33.10 33.70
CA LEU A 660 56.09 33.24 32.91
C LEU A 660 56.62 31.92 32.36
N PHE A 661 56.60 30.88 33.17
CA PHE A 661 57.06 29.54 32.78
C PHE A 661 56.15 28.45 33.34
N GLN A 662 55.73 27.52 32.50
CA GLN A 662 54.84 26.41 32.83
C GLN A 662 55.34 25.06 32.28
N GLY A 663 56.69 24.84 32.26
CA GLY A 663 57.29 23.56 31.84
C GLY A 663 56.91 23.12 30.41
N GLY A 664 56.78 24.09 29.46
CA GLY A 664 56.41 23.76 28.07
C GLY A 664 54.92 23.62 27.79
N TYR A 665 54.04 23.82 28.81
CA TYR A 665 52.58 23.66 28.68
C TYR A 665 51.99 24.56 27.59
N LYS A 666 52.44 25.83 27.48
CA LYS A 666 51.93 26.78 26.46
C LYS A 666 52.25 26.31 25.05
N ASP A 667 53.50 25.84 24.82
CA ASP A 667 53.91 25.33 23.51
C ASP A 667 53.15 24.08 23.13
N ALA A 668 52.99 23.14 24.04
CA ALA A 668 52.20 21.92 23.83
C ALA A 668 50.74 22.23 23.54
N THR A 669 50.13 23.21 24.26
CA THR A 669 48.75 23.67 24.05
C THR A 669 48.62 24.31 22.67
N ALA A 670 49.56 25.16 22.26
CA ALA A 670 49.55 25.78 20.93
C ALA A 670 49.71 24.75 19.80
N LEU A 671 50.61 23.77 19.97
CA LEU A 671 50.77 22.67 19.03
C LEU A 671 49.46 21.84 18.91
N LYS A 672 48.94 21.39 20.04
CA LYS A 672 47.68 20.65 20.10
C LYS A 672 46.54 21.38 19.35
N ALA A 673 46.35 22.68 19.65
CA ALA A 673 45.27 23.48 19.03
C ALA A 673 45.47 23.60 17.50
N ARG A 674 46.70 23.72 17.03
CA ARG A 674 47.00 23.75 15.57
C ARG A 674 46.71 22.42 14.89
N GLU A 675 47.08 21.31 15.50
CA GLU A 675 46.81 19.98 14.91
C GLU A 675 45.32 19.64 14.95
N GLU A 676 44.58 20.02 16.00
CA GLU A 676 43.14 19.89 16.06
C GLU A 676 42.43 20.75 14.97
N LEU A 677 42.90 21.94 14.66
CA LEU A 677 42.38 22.71 13.54
C LEU A 677 42.63 22.03 12.20
N ARG A 678 43.86 21.53 11.98
CA ARG A 678 44.19 20.77 10.75
C ARG A 678 43.31 19.53 10.61
N GLN A 679 43.10 18.80 11.70
CA GLN A 679 42.19 17.65 11.72
C GLN A 679 40.78 18.05 11.22
N VAL A 680 40.15 19.08 11.80
CA VAL A 680 38.81 19.54 11.40
C VAL A 680 38.80 20.02 9.93
N GLN A 681 39.89 20.67 9.45
CA GLN A 681 40.01 21.09 8.05
C GLN A 681 40.03 19.89 7.08
N PHE A 682 40.76 18.81 7.42
CA PHE A 682 40.76 17.58 6.62
C PHE A 682 39.47 16.84 6.70
N GLU A 683 38.81 16.78 7.89
CA GLU A 683 37.47 16.23 8.06
C GLU A 683 36.45 16.99 7.19
N ARG A 684 36.52 18.33 7.16
CA ARG A 684 35.69 19.16 6.31
C ARG A 684 35.86 18.85 4.81
N ALA A 685 37.15 18.73 4.37
CA ALA A 685 37.42 18.35 2.98
C ALA A 685 36.90 16.97 2.62
N ALA A 686 37.03 15.99 3.51
CA ALA A 686 36.49 14.65 3.32
C ALA A 686 34.97 14.66 3.25
N VAL A 687 34.28 15.38 4.17
CA VAL A 687 32.82 15.52 4.15
C VAL A 687 32.34 16.27 2.90
N ALA A 688 33.10 17.27 2.40
CA ALA A 688 32.73 17.93 1.15
C ALA A 688 32.75 16.95 -0.04
N GLN A 689 33.77 16.08 -0.11
CA GLN A 689 33.81 15.01 -1.13
C GLN A 689 32.64 14.01 -0.97
N GLN A 690 32.30 13.63 0.26
CA GLN A 690 31.17 12.76 0.52
C GLN A 690 29.83 13.40 0.11
N VAL A 691 29.64 14.69 0.35
CA VAL A 691 28.44 15.42 -0.10
C VAL A 691 28.37 15.43 -1.64
N GLU A 692 29.50 15.77 -2.30
CA GLU A 692 29.60 15.75 -3.77
C GLU A 692 29.30 14.34 -4.32
N GLU A 693 29.94 13.30 -3.78
CA GLU A 693 29.72 11.91 -4.16
C GLU A 693 28.24 11.52 -4.01
N ARG A 694 27.63 11.83 -2.86
CA ARG A 694 26.24 11.53 -2.56
C ARG A 694 25.30 12.21 -3.57
N VAL A 695 25.50 13.50 -3.86
CA VAL A 695 24.68 14.24 -4.85
C VAL A 695 24.85 13.63 -6.24
N ARG A 696 26.07 13.38 -6.69
CA ARG A 696 26.33 12.79 -8.01
C ARG A 696 25.73 11.39 -8.14
N THR A 697 25.91 10.53 -7.13
CA THR A 697 25.43 9.14 -7.14
C THR A 697 23.89 9.09 -7.15
N THR A 698 23.22 9.88 -6.30
CA THR A 698 21.76 9.91 -6.26
C THR A 698 21.17 10.47 -7.55
N LEU A 699 21.78 11.47 -8.17
CA LEU A 699 21.35 12.01 -9.47
C LEU A 699 21.53 10.98 -10.61
N TYR A 700 22.64 10.20 -10.62
CA TYR A 700 22.81 9.13 -11.60
C TYR A 700 21.74 8.04 -11.42
N GLN A 701 21.43 7.66 -10.17
CA GLN A 701 20.36 6.68 -9.89
C GLN A 701 19.01 7.20 -10.35
N THR A 702 18.67 8.45 -10.04
CA THR A 702 17.40 9.07 -10.47
C THR A 702 17.32 9.20 -12.00
N GLY A 703 18.45 9.54 -12.64
CA GLY A 703 18.57 9.59 -14.09
C GLY A 703 18.39 8.22 -14.78
N ALA A 704 18.69 7.11 -14.08
CA ALA A 704 18.46 5.75 -14.55
C ALA A 704 17.03 5.25 -14.23
N SER A 705 16.51 5.57 -13.03
CA SER A 705 15.19 5.09 -12.60
C SER A 705 14.04 5.76 -13.36
N PHE A 706 14.17 7.01 -13.79
CA PHE A 706 13.12 7.69 -14.55
C PHE A 706 12.77 7.03 -15.91
N PRO A 707 13.72 6.78 -16.84
CA PRO A 707 13.44 6.06 -18.08
C PRO A 707 12.94 4.63 -17.84
N SER A 708 13.36 3.98 -16.76
CA SER A 708 12.95 2.64 -16.38
C SER A 708 11.43 2.53 -16.20
N ILE A 709 10.74 3.60 -15.76
CA ILE A 709 9.27 3.63 -15.64
C ILE A 709 8.61 3.31 -16.99
N ARG A 710 9.00 4.01 -18.04
CA ARG A 710 8.43 3.81 -19.39
C ARG A 710 8.79 2.45 -19.97
N LEU A 711 10.04 2.02 -19.79
CA LEU A 711 10.53 0.74 -20.31
C LEU A 711 9.85 -0.44 -19.61
N SER A 712 9.73 -0.39 -18.28
CA SER A 712 9.05 -1.43 -17.50
C SER A 712 7.55 -1.49 -17.77
N ARG A 713 6.88 -0.33 -17.96
CA ARG A 713 5.47 -0.29 -18.39
C ARG A 713 5.28 -0.94 -19.76
N LYS A 714 6.15 -0.63 -20.73
CA LYS A 714 6.09 -1.25 -22.06
C LYS A 714 6.33 -2.75 -21.99
N ALA A 715 7.28 -3.21 -21.18
CA ALA A 715 7.52 -4.64 -20.95
C ALA A 715 6.31 -5.34 -20.34
N ALA A 716 5.68 -4.73 -19.31
CA ALA A 716 4.48 -5.25 -18.67
C ALA A 716 3.29 -5.33 -19.65
N GLU A 717 3.07 -4.30 -20.47
CA GLU A 717 2.03 -4.30 -21.51
C GLU A 717 2.25 -5.43 -22.53
N SER A 718 3.48 -5.61 -22.98
CA SER A 718 3.82 -6.67 -23.95
C SER A 718 3.67 -8.07 -23.34
N ALA A 719 4.12 -8.25 -22.08
CA ALA A 719 3.95 -9.52 -21.36
C ALA A 719 2.47 -9.85 -21.11
N ARG A 720 1.65 -8.86 -20.78
CA ARG A 720 0.21 -9.03 -20.64
C ARG A 720 -0.47 -9.44 -21.93
N LYS A 721 -0.18 -8.75 -23.05
CA LYS A 721 -0.70 -9.12 -24.37
C LYS A 721 -0.30 -10.55 -24.76
N THR A 722 0.94 -10.96 -24.44
CA THR A 722 1.41 -12.33 -24.67
C THR A 722 0.62 -13.31 -23.82
N LEU A 723 0.41 -13.03 -22.55
CA LEU A 723 -0.37 -13.86 -21.65
C LEU A 723 -1.81 -14.04 -22.16
N ASP A 724 -2.49 -12.96 -22.55
CA ASP A 724 -3.86 -13.00 -23.09
C ASP A 724 -3.97 -13.91 -24.31
N LEU A 725 -3.01 -13.83 -25.23
CA LEU A 725 -2.93 -14.71 -26.40
C LEU A 725 -2.66 -16.17 -26.02
N VAL A 726 -1.77 -16.43 -25.05
CA VAL A 726 -1.43 -17.80 -24.61
C VAL A 726 -2.58 -18.43 -23.84
N VAL A 727 -3.32 -17.67 -23.03
CA VAL A 727 -4.56 -18.13 -22.36
C VAL A 727 -5.59 -18.58 -23.38
N ASP A 728 -5.82 -17.79 -24.46
CA ASP A 728 -6.73 -18.15 -25.55
C ASP A 728 -6.26 -19.43 -26.29
N GLN A 729 -4.97 -19.54 -26.61
CA GLN A 729 -4.39 -20.74 -27.24
C GLN A 729 -4.49 -21.98 -26.33
N TYR A 730 -4.24 -21.82 -25.01
CA TYR A 730 -4.37 -22.91 -24.04
C TYR A 730 -5.83 -23.39 -23.91
N SER A 731 -6.79 -22.44 -23.88
CA SER A 731 -8.21 -22.79 -23.81
C SER A 731 -8.67 -23.65 -25.02
N ARG A 732 -8.05 -23.47 -26.18
CA ARG A 732 -8.30 -24.23 -27.43
C ARG A 732 -7.45 -25.50 -27.53
N GLY A 733 -6.55 -25.79 -26.59
CA GLY A 733 -5.65 -26.93 -26.63
C GLY A 733 -4.46 -26.78 -27.60
N ALA A 734 -4.19 -25.57 -28.10
CA ALA A 734 -3.11 -25.31 -29.08
C ALA A 734 -1.72 -25.19 -28.40
N VAL A 735 -1.65 -24.98 -27.11
CA VAL A 735 -0.40 -24.92 -26.34
C VAL A 735 -0.56 -25.69 -25.03
N ASP A 736 0.58 -26.07 -24.45
CA ASP A 736 0.66 -26.80 -23.19
C ASP A 736 0.62 -25.89 -21.94
N ILE A 737 0.47 -26.48 -20.78
CA ILE A 737 0.46 -25.81 -19.47
C ILE A 737 1.77 -25.08 -19.19
N ILE A 738 2.92 -25.60 -19.63
CA ILE A 738 4.24 -25.02 -19.35
C ILE A 738 4.36 -23.65 -19.99
N LYS A 739 3.88 -23.51 -21.25
CA LYS A 739 3.88 -22.24 -21.97
C LYS A 739 2.98 -21.21 -21.28
N LEU A 740 1.81 -21.65 -20.77
CA LEU A 740 0.90 -20.76 -20.04
C LEU A 740 1.52 -20.30 -18.70
N LEU A 741 2.09 -21.22 -17.91
CA LEU A 741 2.77 -20.89 -16.65
C LEU A 741 3.95 -19.93 -16.88
N ASN A 742 4.78 -20.17 -17.88
CA ASN A 742 5.89 -19.28 -18.21
C ASN A 742 5.39 -17.88 -18.61
N SER A 743 4.32 -17.79 -19.39
CA SER A 743 3.74 -16.50 -19.78
C SER A 743 3.11 -15.76 -18.60
N GLN A 744 2.45 -16.48 -17.70
CA GLN A 744 1.88 -15.91 -16.47
C GLN A 744 2.98 -15.39 -15.55
N ASN A 745 4.05 -16.14 -15.32
CA ASN A 745 5.18 -15.72 -14.50
C ASN A 745 5.92 -14.52 -15.11
N ALA A 746 6.09 -14.50 -16.44
CA ALA A 746 6.66 -13.35 -17.12
C ALA A 746 5.78 -12.08 -16.97
N ALA A 747 4.47 -12.21 -17.08
CA ALA A 747 3.54 -11.10 -16.89
C ALA A 747 3.53 -10.62 -15.41
N LEU A 748 3.54 -11.53 -14.45
CA LEU A 748 3.63 -11.19 -13.01
C LEU A 748 4.91 -10.40 -12.72
N THR A 749 6.06 -10.91 -13.14
CA THR A 749 7.37 -10.28 -12.92
C THR A 749 7.44 -8.91 -13.60
N ALA A 750 6.94 -8.77 -14.83
CA ALA A 750 6.91 -7.50 -15.55
C ALA A 750 5.97 -6.47 -14.89
N ASN A 751 4.80 -6.89 -14.40
CA ASN A 751 3.87 -6.02 -13.67
C ASN A 751 4.47 -5.53 -12.35
N GLN A 752 5.16 -6.40 -11.60
CA GLN A 752 5.88 -6.03 -10.39
C GLN A 752 7.01 -5.05 -10.68
N ALA A 753 7.79 -5.30 -11.72
CA ALA A 753 8.86 -4.40 -12.16
C ALA A 753 8.32 -3.02 -12.56
N ALA A 754 7.20 -2.95 -13.28
CA ALA A 754 6.57 -1.70 -13.68
C ALA A 754 6.03 -0.90 -12.48
N ALA A 755 5.44 -1.57 -11.49
CA ALA A 755 4.99 -0.93 -10.26
C ALA A 755 6.18 -0.44 -9.42
N ASN A 756 7.21 -1.27 -9.23
CA ASN A 756 8.40 -0.92 -8.46
C ASN A 756 9.16 0.26 -9.07
N ALA A 757 9.29 0.33 -10.41
CA ALA A 757 10.01 1.41 -11.08
C ALA A 757 9.47 2.81 -10.73
N VAL A 758 8.16 2.96 -10.53
CA VAL A 758 7.56 4.23 -10.10
C VAL A 758 7.99 4.59 -8.68
N TYR A 759 7.89 3.65 -7.74
CA TYR A 759 8.25 3.89 -6.34
C TYR A 759 9.77 4.06 -6.16
N GLU A 760 10.59 3.32 -6.90
CA GLU A 760 12.04 3.48 -6.91
C GLU A 760 12.44 4.89 -7.35
N PHE A 761 11.84 5.41 -8.42
CA PHE A 761 12.09 6.79 -8.85
C PHE A 761 11.68 7.81 -7.79
N LEU A 762 10.51 7.67 -7.15
CA LEU A 762 10.06 8.57 -6.10
C LEU A 762 10.97 8.52 -4.86
N ILE A 763 11.46 7.34 -4.49
CA ILE A 763 12.43 7.13 -3.40
C ILE A 763 13.77 7.79 -3.76
N ASP A 764 14.26 7.59 -4.98
CA ASP A 764 15.50 8.19 -5.44
C ASP A 764 15.42 9.72 -5.46
N LEU A 765 14.26 10.27 -5.82
CA LEU A 765 14.00 11.69 -5.76
C LEU A 765 14.04 12.25 -4.31
N ALA A 766 13.47 11.53 -3.35
CA ALA A 766 13.56 11.90 -1.94
C ALA A 766 15.03 11.88 -1.44
N LYS A 767 15.83 10.90 -1.90
CA LYS A 767 17.27 10.84 -1.63
C LYS A 767 18.03 11.99 -2.26
N VAL A 768 17.70 12.42 -3.49
CA VAL A 768 18.30 13.60 -4.12
C VAL A 768 18.04 14.84 -3.28
N GLN A 769 16.80 15.07 -2.87
CA GLN A 769 16.44 16.23 -2.03
C GLN A 769 17.26 16.26 -0.72
N ARG A 770 17.44 15.10 -0.08
CA ARG A 770 18.30 15.01 1.11
C ARG A 770 19.78 15.22 0.77
N ALA A 771 20.26 14.68 -0.34
CA ALA A 771 21.65 14.81 -0.76
C ALA A 771 22.04 16.27 -1.00
N VAL A 772 21.14 17.05 -1.60
CA VAL A 772 21.30 18.49 -1.83
C VAL A 772 21.06 19.32 -0.54
N GLY A 773 20.60 18.68 0.54
CA GLY A 773 20.32 19.36 1.80
C GLY A 773 19.06 20.24 1.76
N GLN A 774 18.17 20.00 0.80
CA GLN A 774 17.03 20.85 0.51
C GLN A 774 15.79 20.02 0.19
N MET A 775 14.99 19.73 1.20
CA MET A 775 13.72 19.02 0.99
C MET A 775 12.61 19.97 0.60
N SER A 776 11.93 19.68 -0.52
CA SER A 776 10.79 20.47 -1.04
C SER A 776 9.65 20.61 -0.04
N PHE A 777 9.48 19.62 0.85
CA PHE A 777 8.47 19.60 1.92
C PHE A 777 8.65 20.70 2.96
N PHE A 778 9.88 21.21 3.14
CA PHE A 778 10.21 22.26 4.11
C PHE A 778 10.40 23.63 3.49
N ARG A 779 10.21 23.76 2.17
CA ARG A 779 10.43 25.02 1.42
C ARG A 779 9.12 25.74 1.12
N SER A 780 9.20 27.08 1.20
CA SER A 780 8.12 27.96 0.72
C SER A 780 8.05 27.99 -0.82
N SER A 781 6.94 28.47 -1.37
CA SER A 781 6.81 28.69 -2.82
C SER A 781 7.84 29.69 -3.36
N GLU A 782 8.18 30.70 -2.56
CA GLU A 782 9.16 31.74 -2.90
C GLU A 782 10.57 31.16 -2.96
N GLU A 783 10.96 30.31 -2.00
CA GLU A 783 12.25 29.65 -2.01
C GLU A 783 12.42 28.70 -3.21
N ARG A 784 11.35 28.03 -3.62
CA ARG A 784 11.33 27.18 -4.82
C ARG A 784 11.50 28.02 -6.09
N ALA A 785 10.80 29.14 -6.20
CA ALA A 785 10.95 30.06 -7.34
C ALA A 785 12.38 30.64 -7.42
N ALA A 786 12.96 31.04 -6.29
CA ALA A 786 14.33 31.52 -6.22
C ALA A 786 15.37 30.45 -6.65
N TRP A 787 15.14 29.18 -6.30
CA TRP A 787 15.98 28.08 -6.77
C TRP A 787 15.90 27.92 -8.30
N PHE A 788 14.71 27.99 -8.92
CA PHE A 788 14.57 27.93 -10.37
C PHE A 788 15.27 29.09 -11.08
N GLU A 789 15.24 30.30 -10.54
CA GLU A 789 15.97 31.42 -11.12
C GLU A 789 17.50 31.24 -11.02
N ARG A 790 18.02 30.66 -9.93
CA ARG A 790 19.45 30.31 -9.84
C ARG A 790 19.82 29.22 -10.85
N LEU A 791 19.01 28.17 -11.01
CA LEU A 791 19.19 27.13 -12.00
C LEU A 791 19.27 27.73 -13.42
N LYS A 792 18.32 28.58 -13.77
CA LYS A 792 18.26 29.27 -15.07
C LYS A 792 19.53 30.12 -15.31
N THR A 793 19.96 30.89 -14.31
CA THR A 793 21.17 31.67 -14.38
C THR A 793 22.43 30.82 -14.60
N HIS A 794 22.53 29.66 -13.90
CA HIS A 794 23.63 28.72 -14.06
C HIS A 794 23.69 28.14 -15.48
N PHE A 795 22.53 27.77 -16.08
CA PHE A 795 22.45 27.30 -17.45
C PHE A 795 22.83 28.36 -18.49
N VAL A 796 22.39 29.61 -18.29
CA VAL A 796 22.79 30.74 -19.15
C VAL A 796 24.30 30.98 -19.10
N ASN A 797 24.92 30.92 -17.91
CA ASN A 797 26.36 31.02 -17.72
C ASN A 797 27.12 29.86 -18.40
N ALA A 798 26.53 28.66 -18.46
CA ALA A 798 27.09 27.51 -19.18
C ALA A 798 26.86 27.58 -20.72
N GLY A 799 26.25 28.65 -21.24
CA GLY A 799 25.97 28.84 -22.67
C GLY A 799 24.89 27.94 -23.24
N VAL A 800 23.97 27.43 -22.41
CA VAL A 800 22.89 26.55 -22.80
C VAL A 800 21.56 27.20 -22.40
N SER A 801 20.65 27.36 -23.39
CA SER A 801 19.28 27.79 -23.10
C SER A 801 18.40 26.54 -23.05
N PRO A 802 17.61 26.33 -21.98
CA PRO A 802 16.69 25.21 -21.91
C PRO A 802 15.58 25.39 -22.98
N VAL A 803 15.31 24.34 -23.73
CA VAL A 803 14.25 24.32 -24.75
C VAL A 803 13.00 23.74 -24.09
N LEU A 804 12.00 24.58 -23.87
CA LEU A 804 10.67 24.12 -23.46
C LEU A 804 10.04 23.39 -24.66
N ARG A 805 10.03 22.06 -24.64
CA ARG A 805 9.26 21.24 -25.56
C ARG A 805 7.94 20.84 -24.93
N ASP A 806 6.92 20.61 -25.79
CA ASP A 806 5.66 20.03 -25.35
C ASP A 806 5.91 18.65 -24.71
N ASP A 807 5.09 18.30 -23.74
CA ASP A 807 5.20 17.18 -22.79
C ASP A 807 5.73 15.88 -23.43
N PRO A 808 6.85 15.30 -23.00
CA PRO A 808 7.37 14.03 -23.50
C PRO A 808 6.51 12.80 -23.14
N ARG A 809 5.34 13.01 -22.52
CA ARG A 809 4.39 11.96 -22.10
C ARG A 809 3.29 11.69 -23.14
N ASN A 810 3.14 12.50 -24.19
CA ASN A 810 2.22 12.29 -25.32
C ASN A 810 2.86 11.56 -26.48
#